data_4888b20e02e0b71c6b91e501923d6403
#
_entry.id   4888b20e02e0b71c6b91e501923d6403
#
_cell.length_a   1.000
_cell.length_b   1.000
_cell.length_c   1.000
_cell.angle_alpha   90.00
_cell.angle_beta   90.00
_cell.angle_gamma   90.00
#
_symmetry.space_group_name_H-M   'P 1'
#
loop_
_entity.id
_entity.type
_entity.pdbx_description
1 polymer ?
#
loop_
_entity_poly.entity_id
_entity_poly.type
_entity_poly.pdbx_seq_one_letter_code
_entity_poly.pdbx_strand_id
1 'polypeptide(L)'
;MKKYLMSVCLLLAAAPLWAGADAGKIPMSQVIDKGLATATAHALRMAKALEKEEGRLPKCTKDGRLVTSDYSWWCSGFFPGELWYLYENCRSAELKKYAELYTDRVEPAKNKRSTHDLGFMLNCSFGNGWRLTGNPRYREVMLTGARTLARRYNERVGLIRSWDFNSRQWQYPVIIDNMMNLEFLMWAGKELKDDRFCDMAVSHARKTKKYHFRDDYSCFHVVSYDTLTGKPHVRQTHQGLADNSAWARGQAWALYGYTMMYRESGRKEFLRQARHVADYLMHHPAMPADKVPYWDFDDPKIPDVPRDASAAAIMASALIELSELTGGKDGEAYLAFAEDQLRSLTSPEYLAPVGYNANFALMHSTGNMPSKSEVDVPLSYADYYYVEALIRLKRHYGIPALPSGQDDRQVWVREAVRIMHPVLYHLSRNTLKKNMPYHGTEYRHQFAHLEAVGRLICGIAPWLELGPDETEEGRLRAKYIDMAVKGLANAVDPSAPDYLAFARPYQSLVDAAFLAEGLLRAPRQLWGNMDAVTRERMLTELRRSRSIKPFENNWLLFASVIEAALLEYGGECDEARLTYGVEKFRNQWYKGDGLYGDGPSYHQDYYNSFVINPMLTDVLRVMKKHGIKGADFLPKQEQRLSRYAAILERMISPEGAYPCVGRSITYRFGAFHALAQASLLHLLPGNVSPAQVRCALTAVIRRQMSAPWTYDADGWLTVGYAGAQRGMAEEYINTGSEYLCSFGLLPLGLPASDPFWSEPYTEWTGLKAWKGIDVPADHAL
;
A
#
# COMPACT_ATOMS: atom_id res chain seq x y z
N MET A 1 32.05 18.62 43.40
CA MET A 1 30.64 18.79 43.77
C MET A 1 29.79 18.50 42.53
N LYS A 2 29.34 17.30 42.40
CA LYS A 2 27.98 16.79 42.57
C LYS A 2 26.93 17.43 41.62
N LYS A 3 26.49 16.52 40.68
CA LYS A 3 25.14 16.35 40.11
C LYS A 3 24.71 17.32 38.99
N TYR A 4 24.61 16.80 37.76
CA TYR A 4 23.36 16.33 37.14
C TYR A 4 23.70 15.46 35.93
N LEU A 5 23.71 14.13 36.12
CA LEU A 5 23.43 13.15 35.08
C LEU A 5 21.89 13.08 34.98
N MET A 6 21.31 13.49 33.89
CA MET A 6 19.96 13.11 33.51
C MET A 6 20.03 12.18 32.30
N SER A 7 19.61 10.97 32.55
CA SER A 7 19.53 9.85 31.63
C SER A 7 18.67 10.21 30.43
N VAL A 8 19.24 10.16 29.24
CA VAL A 8 18.50 9.99 28.00
C VAL A 8 18.30 8.50 27.83
N CYS A 9 17.09 8.01 28.12
CA CYS A 9 16.67 6.67 27.73
C CYS A 9 16.59 6.61 26.20
N LEU A 10 17.58 5.99 25.59
CA LEU A 10 17.46 5.41 24.25
C LEU A 10 16.43 4.30 24.30
N LEU A 11 15.25 4.55 23.76
CA LEU A 11 14.35 3.51 23.26
C LEU A 11 14.95 2.94 21.97
N LEU A 12 15.96 2.09 22.14
CA LEU A 12 16.28 1.06 21.16
C LEU A 12 15.09 0.09 21.21
N ALA A 13 14.22 0.13 20.22
CA ALA A 13 13.31 -0.96 19.92
C ALA A 13 14.19 -2.19 19.63
N ALA A 14 14.39 -3.00 20.65
CA ALA A 14 14.96 -4.34 20.51
C ALA A 14 13.97 -5.13 19.66
N ALA A 15 14.34 -5.37 18.39
CA ALA A 15 13.75 -6.47 17.66
C ALA A 15 14.01 -7.74 18.50
N PRO A 16 13.01 -8.54 18.82
CA PRO A 16 13.25 -9.78 19.54
C PRO A 16 14.13 -10.68 18.67
N LEU A 17 15.30 -11.01 19.21
CA LEU A 17 16.15 -12.11 18.72
C LEU A 17 15.37 -13.42 18.91
N TRP A 18 14.60 -13.80 17.89
CA TRP A 18 14.07 -15.16 17.76
C TRP A 18 15.19 -16.06 17.15
N ALA A 19 16.11 -16.46 17.97
CA ALA A 19 17.09 -17.49 17.66
C ALA A 19 16.80 -18.70 18.54
N GLY A 20 16.08 -19.69 17.99
CA GLY A 20 15.95 -21.00 18.62
C GLY A 20 14.72 -21.76 18.14
N ALA A 21 14.90 -22.69 17.22
CA ALA A 21 14.04 -23.76 16.72
C ALA A 21 13.49 -23.67 15.27
N ASP A 22 13.67 -22.56 14.52
CA ASP A 22 13.11 -22.40 13.16
C ASP A 22 14.18 -22.31 12.04
N ALA A 23 15.34 -22.93 12.22
CA ALA A 23 16.33 -23.02 11.13
C ALA A 23 15.76 -23.87 9.97
N GLY A 24 15.11 -23.21 8.99
CA GLY A 24 14.52 -23.82 7.80
C GLY A 24 13.07 -23.44 7.49
N LYS A 25 12.33 -22.83 8.41
CA LYS A 25 10.94 -22.39 8.14
C LYS A 25 10.91 -20.99 7.49
N ILE A 26 10.01 -20.79 6.52
CA ILE A 26 9.79 -19.48 5.91
C ILE A 26 9.32 -18.48 6.99
N PRO A 27 9.95 -17.29 7.10
CA PRO A 27 9.54 -16.26 8.06
C PRO A 27 8.06 -15.87 7.90
N MET A 28 7.35 -15.68 9.02
CA MET A 28 5.92 -15.36 8.97
C MET A 28 5.61 -14.05 8.25
N SER A 29 6.50 -13.06 8.29
CA SER A 29 6.35 -11.84 7.48
C SER A 29 6.24 -12.13 5.99
N GLN A 30 7.05 -13.06 5.47
CA GLN A 30 6.99 -13.48 4.06
C GLN A 30 5.69 -14.27 3.74
N VAL A 31 5.21 -15.09 4.67
CA VAL A 31 3.95 -15.80 4.54
C VAL A 31 2.79 -14.83 4.46
N ILE A 32 2.75 -13.83 5.35
CA ILE A 32 1.75 -12.77 5.38
C ILE A 32 1.76 -11.97 4.08
N ASP A 33 2.94 -11.49 3.68
CA ASP A 33 3.09 -10.65 2.48
C ASP A 33 2.70 -11.41 1.21
N LYS A 34 3.20 -12.64 1.03
CA LYS A 34 2.87 -13.48 -0.11
C LYS A 34 1.38 -13.81 -0.15
N GLY A 35 0.81 -14.21 0.98
CA GLY A 35 -0.60 -14.57 1.08
C GLY A 35 -1.52 -13.40 0.74
N LEU A 36 -1.31 -12.24 1.35
CA LEU A 36 -2.13 -11.04 1.11
C LEU A 36 -1.96 -10.49 -0.31
N ALA A 37 -0.74 -10.49 -0.86
CA ALA A 37 -0.50 -10.05 -2.23
C ALA A 37 -1.21 -10.95 -3.24
N THR A 38 -1.09 -12.28 -3.08
CA THR A 38 -1.75 -13.26 -3.97
C THR A 38 -3.27 -13.17 -3.87
N ALA A 39 -3.83 -13.16 -2.65
CA ALA A 39 -5.27 -13.01 -2.45
C ALA A 39 -5.81 -11.68 -3.04
N THR A 40 -5.08 -10.56 -2.89
CA THR A 40 -5.44 -9.27 -3.51
C THR A 40 -5.52 -9.38 -5.03
N ALA A 41 -4.54 -10.02 -5.66
CA ALA A 41 -4.52 -10.18 -7.11
C ALA A 41 -5.68 -11.07 -7.60
N HIS A 42 -5.98 -12.17 -6.91
CA HIS A 42 -7.13 -13.03 -7.21
C HIS A 42 -8.46 -12.29 -7.03
N ALA A 43 -8.66 -11.64 -5.89
CA ALA A 43 -9.90 -10.93 -5.57
C ALA A 43 -10.21 -9.79 -6.57
N LEU A 44 -9.19 -9.01 -6.99
CA LEU A 44 -9.37 -7.97 -8.01
C LEU A 44 -9.73 -8.57 -9.38
N ARG A 45 -9.10 -9.68 -9.78
CA ARG A 45 -9.44 -10.37 -11.03
C ARG A 45 -10.87 -10.93 -10.99
N MET A 46 -11.27 -11.54 -9.87
CA MET A 46 -12.62 -12.03 -9.63
C MET A 46 -13.63 -10.88 -9.70
N ALA A 47 -13.34 -9.77 -9.01
CA ALA A 47 -14.21 -8.61 -9.00
C ALA A 47 -14.41 -8.02 -10.41
N LYS A 48 -13.34 -7.88 -11.20
CA LYS A 48 -13.42 -7.42 -12.59
C LYS A 48 -14.21 -8.39 -13.47
N ALA A 49 -14.01 -9.67 -13.32
CA ALA A 49 -14.72 -10.69 -14.11
C ALA A 49 -16.24 -10.66 -13.88
N LEU A 50 -16.67 -10.40 -12.64
CA LEU A 50 -18.08 -10.39 -12.26
C LEU A 50 -18.70 -8.97 -12.17
N GLU A 51 -17.96 -7.90 -12.49
CA GLU A 51 -18.45 -6.52 -12.35
C GLU A 51 -19.76 -6.29 -13.08
N LYS A 52 -19.88 -6.82 -14.29
CA LYS A 52 -21.07 -6.66 -15.17
C LYS A 52 -22.15 -7.74 -14.96
N GLU A 53 -21.87 -8.76 -14.15
CA GLU A 53 -22.81 -9.84 -13.83
C GLU A 53 -23.72 -9.39 -12.68
N GLU A 54 -24.88 -8.82 -13.02
CA GLU A 54 -25.79 -8.23 -12.04
C GLU A 54 -26.22 -9.21 -10.94
N GLY A 55 -26.04 -8.81 -9.69
CA GLY A 55 -26.39 -9.60 -8.50
C GLY A 55 -25.56 -10.85 -8.25
N ARG A 56 -24.57 -11.18 -9.10
CA ARG A 56 -23.79 -12.42 -8.98
C ARG A 56 -22.63 -12.26 -8.03
N LEU A 57 -22.37 -13.33 -7.25
CA LEU A 57 -21.31 -13.45 -6.24
C LEU A 57 -20.57 -14.78 -6.48
N PRO A 58 -19.24 -14.86 -6.31
CA PRO A 58 -18.49 -16.08 -6.47
C PRO A 58 -18.85 -17.07 -5.36
N LYS A 59 -18.93 -18.37 -5.71
CA LYS A 59 -19.27 -19.43 -4.79
C LYS A 59 -18.16 -20.48 -4.71
N CYS A 60 -17.91 -21.18 -5.81
CA CYS A 60 -16.94 -22.27 -5.93
C CYS A 60 -16.60 -22.52 -7.41
N THR A 61 -15.97 -23.65 -7.71
CA THR A 61 -15.87 -24.16 -9.08
C THR A 61 -16.65 -25.47 -9.28
N LYS A 62 -17.03 -25.74 -10.52
CA LYS A 62 -17.49 -27.03 -10.98
C LYS A 62 -16.82 -27.35 -12.32
N ASP A 63 -16.15 -28.48 -12.41
CA ASP A 63 -15.38 -28.87 -13.59
C ASP A 63 -14.38 -27.78 -14.04
N GLY A 64 -13.70 -27.15 -13.07
CA GLY A 64 -12.73 -26.06 -13.27
C GLY A 64 -13.34 -24.73 -13.67
N ARG A 65 -14.66 -24.61 -13.78
CA ARG A 65 -15.36 -23.37 -14.16
C ARG A 65 -15.98 -22.68 -12.95
N LEU A 66 -15.93 -21.35 -12.94
CA LEU A 66 -16.54 -20.54 -11.90
C LEU A 66 -18.05 -20.80 -11.80
N VAL A 67 -18.49 -21.09 -10.59
CA VAL A 67 -19.91 -21.14 -10.20
C VAL A 67 -20.22 -19.94 -9.34
N THR A 68 -21.26 -19.21 -9.68
CA THR A 68 -21.73 -18.04 -8.93
C THR A 68 -23.07 -18.30 -8.26
N SER A 69 -23.36 -17.54 -7.22
CA SER A 69 -24.66 -17.48 -6.55
C SER A 69 -25.19 -16.05 -6.52
N ASP A 70 -26.35 -15.85 -5.92
CA ASP A 70 -26.89 -14.54 -5.58
C ASP A 70 -26.88 -14.32 -4.05
N TYR A 71 -27.44 -13.18 -3.61
CA TYR A 71 -27.52 -12.81 -2.20
C TYR A 71 -28.21 -13.88 -1.32
N SER A 72 -29.03 -14.74 -1.90
CA SER A 72 -29.81 -15.70 -1.12
C SER A 72 -29.01 -16.91 -0.64
N TRP A 73 -27.81 -17.13 -1.18
CA TRP A 73 -26.93 -18.21 -0.77
C TRP A 73 -26.17 -17.85 0.49
N TRP A 74 -26.01 -18.79 1.41
CA TRP A 74 -25.46 -18.55 2.74
C TRP A 74 -24.06 -17.94 2.76
N CYS A 75 -23.24 -18.19 1.75
CA CYS A 75 -21.87 -17.66 1.64
C CYS A 75 -21.77 -16.32 0.91
N SER A 76 -22.89 -15.64 0.63
CA SER A 76 -22.91 -14.42 -0.18
C SER A 76 -22.14 -13.25 0.41
N GLY A 77 -21.93 -13.22 1.73
CA GLY A 77 -21.22 -12.15 2.42
C GLY A 77 -19.69 -12.28 2.44
N PHE A 78 -19.14 -13.44 2.08
CA PHE A 78 -17.70 -13.68 2.27
C PHE A 78 -16.84 -12.94 1.25
N PHE A 79 -17.17 -12.97 -0.03
CA PHE A 79 -16.40 -12.26 -1.04
C PHE A 79 -16.35 -10.73 -0.81
N PRO A 80 -17.45 -10.02 -0.58
CA PRO A 80 -17.36 -8.61 -0.17
C PRO A 80 -16.60 -8.41 1.13
N GLY A 81 -16.71 -9.34 2.09
CA GLY A 81 -15.94 -9.29 3.33
C GLY A 81 -14.44 -9.45 3.12
N GLU A 82 -14.02 -10.36 2.24
CA GLU A 82 -12.64 -10.52 1.80
C GLU A 82 -12.10 -9.21 1.19
N LEU A 83 -12.86 -8.59 0.28
CA LEU A 83 -12.49 -7.31 -0.32
C LEU A 83 -12.31 -6.20 0.72
N TRP A 84 -13.13 -6.18 1.78
CA TRP A 84 -12.97 -5.23 2.89
C TRP A 84 -11.70 -5.48 3.71
N TYR A 85 -11.33 -6.73 4.00
CA TYR A 85 -10.07 -7.04 4.68
C TYR A 85 -8.86 -6.67 3.83
N LEU A 86 -8.90 -6.95 2.53
CA LEU A 86 -7.84 -6.56 1.60
C LEU A 86 -7.73 -5.02 1.48
N TYR A 87 -8.87 -4.31 1.47
CA TYR A 87 -8.88 -2.85 1.56
C TYR A 87 -8.26 -2.36 2.88
N GLU A 88 -8.56 -2.99 4.00
CA GLU A 88 -7.94 -2.65 5.30
C GLU A 88 -6.42 -2.78 5.24
N ASN A 89 -5.91 -3.78 4.54
CA ASN A 89 -4.48 -4.02 4.40
C ASN A 89 -3.74 -2.93 3.61
N CYS A 90 -4.29 -2.46 2.50
CA CYS A 90 -3.56 -1.59 1.57
C CYS A 90 -4.26 -0.28 1.20
N ARG A 91 -5.47 -0.04 1.71
CA ARG A 91 -6.27 1.19 1.47
C ARG A 91 -6.49 1.53 -0.01
N SER A 92 -6.52 0.51 -0.87
CA SER A 92 -6.74 0.65 -2.30
C SER A 92 -8.12 1.20 -2.63
N ALA A 93 -8.20 2.29 -3.42
CA ALA A 93 -9.47 2.84 -3.88
C ALA A 93 -10.25 1.84 -4.76
N GLU A 94 -9.55 1.03 -5.56
CA GLU A 94 -10.15 -0.01 -6.40
C GLU A 94 -10.77 -1.13 -5.56
N LEU A 95 -10.07 -1.61 -4.53
CA LEU A 95 -10.64 -2.59 -3.58
C LEU A 95 -11.85 -2.02 -2.85
N LYS A 96 -11.81 -0.76 -2.43
CA LYS A 96 -12.96 -0.09 -1.81
C LYS A 96 -14.16 -0.04 -2.74
N LYS A 97 -13.96 0.39 -4.00
CA LYS A 97 -15.00 0.41 -5.03
C LYS A 97 -15.69 -0.95 -5.16
N TYR A 98 -14.89 -2.01 -5.28
CA TYR A 98 -15.43 -3.36 -5.42
C TYR A 98 -16.04 -3.89 -4.12
N ALA A 99 -15.45 -3.62 -2.98
CA ALA A 99 -16.04 -3.98 -1.69
C ALA A 99 -17.43 -3.35 -1.50
N GLU A 100 -17.60 -2.07 -1.83
CA GLU A 100 -18.89 -1.38 -1.81
C GLU A 100 -19.87 -2.01 -2.81
N LEU A 101 -19.47 -2.20 -4.07
CA LEU A 101 -20.30 -2.79 -5.13
C LEU A 101 -20.83 -4.18 -4.73
N TYR A 102 -19.96 -5.07 -4.25
CA TYR A 102 -20.34 -6.44 -3.91
C TYR A 102 -21.08 -6.51 -2.58
N THR A 103 -20.83 -5.61 -1.63
CA THR A 103 -21.62 -5.47 -0.40
C THR A 103 -23.07 -5.11 -0.73
N ASP A 104 -23.30 -4.16 -1.63
CA ASP A 104 -24.64 -3.74 -2.05
C ASP A 104 -25.43 -4.89 -2.68
N ARG A 105 -24.78 -5.82 -3.38
CA ARG A 105 -25.44 -7.03 -3.92
C ARG A 105 -26.04 -7.94 -2.84
N VAL A 106 -25.51 -7.88 -1.61
CA VAL A 106 -25.97 -8.72 -0.48
C VAL A 106 -27.11 -8.05 0.31
N GLU A 107 -27.40 -6.77 0.12
CA GLU A 107 -28.39 -6.02 0.91
C GLU A 107 -29.75 -6.70 1.05
N PRO A 108 -30.34 -7.33 -0.01
CA PRO A 108 -31.65 -7.97 0.10
C PRO A 108 -31.71 -9.08 1.14
N ALA A 109 -30.57 -9.68 1.52
CA ALA A 109 -30.47 -10.71 2.55
C ALA A 109 -30.98 -10.25 3.92
N LYS A 110 -30.96 -8.94 4.22
CA LYS A 110 -31.48 -8.39 5.50
C LYS A 110 -32.90 -8.80 5.86
N ASN A 111 -33.71 -9.17 4.84
CA ASN A 111 -35.09 -9.59 5.01
C ASN A 111 -35.30 -11.11 4.92
N LYS A 112 -34.23 -11.90 4.74
CA LYS A 112 -34.31 -13.36 4.53
C LYS A 112 -34.60 -14.10 5.86
N ARG A 113 -35.80 -14.67 5.97
CA ARG A 113 -36.30 -15.31 7.22
C ARG A 113 -36.07 -16.82 7.27
N SER A 114 -35.62 -17.45 6.21
CA SER A 114 -35.57 -18.91 6.07
C SER A 114 -34.25 -19.55 6.51
N THR A 115 -33.27 -18.75 6.96
CA THR A 115 -31.94 -19.20 7.36
C THR A 115 -31.41 -18.44 8.57
N HIS A 116 -30.49 -19.05 9.29
CA HIS A 116 -29.73 -18.40 10.37
C HIS A 116 -28.47 -17.66 9.85
N ASP A 117 -28.07 -17.86 8.59
CA ASP A 117 -26.78 -17.40 8.03
C ASP A 117 -26.68 -15.89 7.83
N LEU A 118 -27.59 -15.11 8.40
CA LEU A 118 -27.57 -13.65 8.27
C LEU A 118 -26.31 -13.00 8.84
N GLY A 119 -25.66 -13.65 9.82
CA GLY A 119 -24.33 -13.23 10.27
C GLY A 119 -23.28 -13.41 9.19
N PHE A 120 -23.20 -14.57 8.57
CA PHE A 120 -22.31 -14.83 7.43
C PHE A 120 -22.55 -13.87 6.25
N MET A 121 -23.84 -13.62 5.93
CA MET A 121 -24.20 -12.75 4.83
C MET A 121 -23.91 -11.28 5.12
N LEU A 122 -24.34 -10.76 6.27
CA LEU A 122 -24.36 -9.33 6.55
C LEU A 122 -23.22 -8.87 7.46
N ASN A 123 -22.83 -9.66 8.49
CA ASN A 123 -21.74 -9.22 9.37
C ASN A 123 -20.38 -9.30 8.63
N CYS A 124 -20.16 -10.33 7.82
CA CYS A 124 -18.93 -10.43 7.03
C CYS A 124 -18.83 -9.31 5.96
N SER A 125 -19.94 -8.89 5.34
CA SER A 125 -19.98 -7.85 4.30
C SER A 125 -20.19 -6.46 4.89
N PHE A 126 -21.43 -6.12 5.25
CA PHE A 126 -21.80 -4.81 5.79
C PHE A 126 -21.11 -4.49 7.12
N GLY A 127 -20.84 -5.51 7.97
CA GLY A 127 -20.14 -5.32 9.22
C GLY A 127 -18.72 -4.82 9.03
N ASN A 128 -17.95 -5.45 8.14
CA ASN A 128 -16.63 -4.96 7.77
C ASN A 128 -16.68 -3.59 7.09
N GLY A 129 -17.67 -3.37 6.20
CA GLY A 129 -17.88 -2.07 5.57
C GLY A 129 -18.18 -0.97 6.60
N TRP A 130 -19.08 -1.22 7.56
CA TRP A 130 -19.40 -0.29 8.65
C TRP A 130 -18.16 0.02 9.50
N ARG A 131 -17.44 -1.00 9.93
CA ARG A 131 -16.23 -0.86 10.74
C ARG A 131 -15.16 0.01 10.10
N LEU A 132 -15.00 -0.07 8.77
CA LEU A 132 -13.94 0.61 8.03
C LEU A 132 -14.35 1.98 7.47
N THR A 133 -15.65 2.24 7.27
CA THR A 133 -16.13 3.46 6.61
C THR A 133 -17.02 4.34 7.48
N GLY A 134 -17.65 3.77 8.51
CA GLY A 134 -18.66 4.47 9.30
C GLY A 134 -19.95 4.79 8.52
N ASN A 135 -20.19 4.14 7.37
CA ASN A 135 -21.35 4.43 6.52
C ASN A 135 -22.68 4.11 7.24
N PRO A 136 -23.52 5.09 7.58
CA PRO A 136 -24.74 4.87 8.37
C PRO A 136 -25.76 3.94 7.68
N ARG A 137 -25.78 3.89 6.35
CA ARG A 137 -26.64 2.96 5.60
C ARG A 137 -26.27 1.51 5.93
N TYR A 138 -24.99 1.18 6.06
CA TYR A 138 -24.53 -0.17 6.40
C TYR A 138 -25.02 -0.58 7.79
N ARG A 139 -24.95 0.34 8.75
CA ARG A 139 -25.49 0.13 10.08
C ARG A 139 -26.99 -0.22 10.06
N GLU A 140 -27.80 0.50 9.29
CA GLU A 140 -29.24 0.25 9.21
C GLU A 140 -29.58 -1.09 8.54
N VAL A 141 -28.82 -1.49 7.51
CA VAL A 141 -28.93 -2.82 6.90
C VAL A 141 -28.65 -3.93 7.92
N MET A 142 -27.59 -3.79 8.68
CA MET A 142 -27.20 -4.75 9.72
C MET A 142 -28.27 -4.83 10.83
N LEU A 143 -28.79 -3.70 11.33
CA LEU A 143 -29.83 -3.70 12.36
C LEU A 143 -31.12 -4.37 11.87
N THR A 144 -31.48 -4.16 10.60
CA THR A 144 -32.62 -4.86 9.99
C THR A 144 -32.41 -6.35 9.93
N GLY A 145 -31.20 -6.79 9.49
CA GLY A 145 -30.84 -8.21 9.43
C GLY A 145 -30.79 -8.86 10.81
N ALA A 146 -30.24 -8.19 11.82
CA ALA A 146 -30.20 -8.70 13.19
C ALA A 146 -31.60 -8.91 13.79
N ARG A 147 -32.52 -7.97 13.56
CA ARG A 147 -33.93 -8.14 13.91
C ARG A 147 -34.57 -9.32 13.18
N THR A 148 -34.19 -9.55 11.91
CA THR A 148 -34.69 -10.69 11.14
C THR A 148 -34.14 -11.99 11.67
N LEU A 149 -32.87 -12.09 12.04
CA LEU A 149 -32.26 -13.26 12.66
C LEU A 149 -32.89 -13.55 14.04
N ALA A 150 -33.10 -12.53 14.86
CA ALA A 150 -33.70 -12.69 16.20
C ALA A 150 -35.12 -13.33 16.15
N ARG A 151 -35.88 -13.17 15.07
CA ARG A 151 -37.19 -13.82 14.89
C ARG A 151 -37.10 -15.34 14.78
N ARG A 152 -35.92 -15.90 14.53
CA ARG A 152 -35.69 -17.37 14.48
C ARG A 152 -35.39 -17.96 15.84
N TYR A 153 -35.27 -17.12 16.86
CA TYR A 153 -35.10 -17.57 18.24
C TYR A 153 -36.43 -18.04 18.82
N ASN A 154 -36.41 -19.17 19.51
CA ASN A 154 -37.54 -19.69 20.24
C ASN A 154 -37.21 -19.70 21.75
N GLU A 155 -37.95 -18.98 22.55
CA GLU A 155 -37.69 -18.82 24.01
C GLU A 155 -37.69 -20.15 24.78
N ARG A 156 -38.60 -21.07 24.45
CA ARG A 156 -38.68 -22.37 25.13
C ARG A 156 -37.48 -23.26 24.75
N VAL A 157 -37.12 -23.31 23.49
CA VAL A 157 -35.93 -24.02 23.03
C VAL A 157 -34.65 -23.28 23.47
N GLY A 158 -34.67 -21.95 23.51
CA GLY A 158 -33.56 -21.08 23.90
C GLY A 158 -32.43 -21.05 22.88
N LEU A 159 -32.73 -21.30 21.61
CA LEU A 159 -31.82 -21.39 20.49
C LEU A 159 -32.44 -20.75 19.24
N ILE A 160 -31.60 -20.44 18.25
CA ILE A 160 -31.98 -19.93 16.94
C ILE A 160 -32.08 -21.10 15.99
N ARG A 161 -33.21 -21.24 15.28
CA ARG A 161 -33.42 -22.28 14.28
C ARG A 161 -32.55 -22.06 13.04
N SER A 162 -31.87 -23.11 12.56
CA SER A 162 -30.93 -22.99 11.45
C SER A 162 -31.60 -22.89 10.09
N TRP A 163 -32.48 -23.83 9.75
CA TRP A 163 -33.21 -23.89 8.45
C TRP A 163 -34.64 -24.40 8.60
N ASP A 164 -35.41 -24.37 7.52
CA ASP A 164 -36.84 -24.75 7.51
C ASP A 164 -37.14 -25.97 6.63
N PHE A 165 -36.13 -26.53 5.97
CA PHE A 165 -36.28 -27.74 5.16
C PHE A 165 -36.18 -29.03 5.99
N ASN A 166 -36.56 -30.18 5.41
CA ASN A 166 -36.57 -31.49 6.08
C ASN A 166 -37.31 -31.54 7.43
N SER A 167 -38.42 -30.82 7.55
CA SER A 167 -39.18 -30.69 8.79
C SER A 167 -39.73 -31.98 9.37
N ARG A 168 -39.86 -33.05 8.55
CA ARG A 168 -40.24 -34.40 9.00
C ARG A 168 -39.09 -35.08 9.77
N GLN A 169 -37.85 -34.80 9.40
CA GLN A 169 -36.65 -35.33 10.06
C GLN A 169 -36.23 -34.47 11.25
N TRP A 170 -36.32 -33.15 11.09
CA TRP A 170 -35.85 -32.17 12.08
C TRP A 170 -36.93 -31.15 12.41
N GLN A 171 -37.56 -31.29 13.56
CA GLN A 171 -38.60 -30.36 13.99
C GLN A 171 -38.08 -28.94 14.23
N TYR A 172 -36.94 -28.82 14.92
CA TYR A 172 -36.27 -27.56 15.18
C TYR A 172 -34.76 -27.75 15.10
N PRO A 173 -34.23 -27.78 13.84
CA PRO A 173 -32.79 -28.04 13.65
C PRO A 173 -31.94 -26.85 14.06
N VAL A 174 -30.86 -27.13 14.78
CA VAL A 174 -29.78 -26.22 15.12
C VAL A 174 -28.48 -26.88 14.75
N ILE A 175 -27.67 -26.23 13.94
CA ILE A 175 -26.35 -26.71 13.56
C ILE A 175 -25.25 -25.90 14.26
N ILE A 176 -24.08 -26.53 14.38
CA ILE A 176 -22.94 -25.91 15.06
C ILE A 176 -22.50 -24.59 14.39
N ASP A 177 -22.68 -24.46 13.10
CA ASP A 177 -22.40 -23.26 12.28
C ASP A 177 -23.12 -22.02 12.79
N ASN A 178 -24.27 -22.20 13.50
CA ASN A 178 -25.03 -21.09 14.05
C ASN A 178 -24.24 -20.28 15.11
N MET A 179 -23.23 -20.90 15.72
CA MET A 179 -22.32 -20.18 16.63
C MET A 179 -21.67 -18.98 15.96
N MET A 180 -21.40 -19.06 14.65
CA MET A 180 -20.77 -17.97 13.87
C MET A 180 -21.69 -16.77 13.65
N ASN A 181 -23.02 -16.97 13.75
CA ASN A 181 -23.99 -15.89 13.56
C ASN A 181 -24.33 -15.13 14.84
N LEU A 182 -23.78 -15.56 16.00
CA LEU A 182 -24.06 -14.96 17.29
C LEU A 182 -23.34 -13.59 17.46
N GLU A 183 -22.18 -13.39 16.84
CA GLU A 183 -21.48 -12.10 16.83
C GLU A 183 -22.39 -10.98 16.34
N PHE A 184 -23.17 -11.27 15.31
CA PHE A 184 -24.12 -10.33 14.72
C PHE A 184 -25.19 -9.87 15.72
N LEU A 185 -25.70 -10.78 16.57
CA LEU A 185 -26.62 -10.42 17.64
C LEU A 185 -25.93 -9.67 18.78
N MET A 186 -24.72 -10.10 19.18
CA MET A 186 -23.93 -9.39 20.19
C MET A 186 -23.63 -7.95 19.77
N TRP A 187 -23.27 -7.74 18.50
CA TRP A 187 -23.10 -6.40 17.92
C TRP A 187 -24.40 -5.58 17.99
N ALA A 188 -25.52 -6.15 17.54
CA ALA A 188 -26.80 -5.45 17.54
C ALA A 188 -27.27 -5.06 18.93
N GLY A 189 -27.08 -5.95 19.93
CA GLY A 189 -27.42 -5.65 21.32
C GLY A 189 -26.62 -4.47 21.88
N LYS A 190 -25.32 -4.44 21.64
CA LYS A 190 -24.43 -3.34 22.04
C LYS A 190 -24.82 -2.04 21.35
N GLU A 191 -25.06 -2.09 20.03
CA GLU A 191 -25.38 -0.93 19.21
C GLU A 191 -26.73 -0.30 19.53
N LEU A 192 -27.75 -1.14 19.85
CA LEU A 192 -29.10 -0.71 20.24
C LEU A 192 -29.24 -0.44 21.73
N LYS A 193 -28.25 -0.85 22.55
CA LYS A 193 -28.36 -0.91 24.02
C LYS A 193 -29.59 -1.74 24.47
N ASP A 194 -29.76 -2.88 23.80
CA ASP A 194 -30.88 -3.81 24.01
C ASP A 194 -30.34 -5.21 24.33
N ASP A 195 -30.32 -5.54 25.61
CA ASP A 195 -29.73 -6.79 26.11
C ASP A 195 -30.43 -8.05 25.59
N ARG A 196 -31.66 -7.96 25.08
CA ARG A 196 -32.40 -9.12 24.54
C ARG A 196 -31.61 -9.83 23.42
N PHE A 197 -30.92 -9.09 22.57
CA PHE A 197 -30.09 -9.68 21.51
C PHE A 197 -28.89 -10.43 22.09
N CYS A 198 -28.23 -9.84 23.07
CA CYS A 198 -27.11 -10.47 23.77
C CYS A 198 -27.57 -11.72 24.56
N ASP A 199 -28.72 -11.66 25.23
CA ASP A 199 -29.28 -12.79 25.96
C ASP A 199 -29.64 -13.98 25.04
N MET A 200 -30.19 -13.71 23.86
CA MET A 200 -30.44 -14.72 22.84
C MET A 200 -29.15 -15.42 22.42
N ALA A 201 -28.09 -14.65 22.14
CA ALA A 201 -26.78 -15.19 21.75
C ALA A 201 -26.15 -16.02 22.89
N VAL A 202 -26.16 -15.53 24.10
CA VAL A 202 -25.63 -16.22 25.29
C VAL A 202 -26.43 -17.50 25.61
N SER A 203 -27.77 -17.45 25.53
CA SER A 203 -28.62 -18.62 25.68
C SER A 203 -28.31 -19.69 24.62
N HIS A 204 -28.19 -19.28 23.36
CA HIS A 204 -27.83 -20.17 22.25
C HIS A 204 -26.47 -20.85 22.53
N ALA A 205 -25.42 -20.08 22.81
CA ALA A 205 -24.09 -20.62 23.06
C ALA A 205 -24.07 -21.61 24.27
N ARG A 206 -24.80 -21.31 25.37
CA ARG A 206 -24.88 -22.19 26.51
C ARG A 206 -25.59 -23.50 26.22
N LYS A 207 -26.69 -23.47 25.48
CA LYS A 207 -27.43 -24.68 25.12
C LYS A 207 -26.66 -25.50 24.06
N THR A 208 -26.00 -24.88 23.10
CA THR A 208 -25.10 -25.55 22.17
C THR A 208 -23.98 -26.25 22.93
N LYS A 209 -23.31 -25.57 23.88
CA LYS A 209 -22.30 -26.18 24.76
C LYS A 209 -22.83 -27.43 25.46
N LYS A 210 -24.06 -27.38 25.98
CA LYS A 210 -24.64 -28.46 26.77
C LYS A 210 -25.03 -29.68 25.91
N TYR A 211 -25.47 -29.49 24.66
CA TYR A 211 -26.19 -30.54 23.92
C TYR A 211 -25.52 -30.95 22.60
N HIS A 212 -24.59 -30.12 22.05
CA HIS A 212 -23.93 -30.41 20.79
C HIS A 212 -22.56 -31.07 20.95
N PHE A 213 -22.00 -31.14 22.17
CA PHE A 213 -20.68 -31.71 22.39
C PHE A 213 -20.73 -33.09 23.00
N ARG A 214 -19.77 -33.93 22.61
CA ARG A 214 -19.45 -35.21 23.21
C ARG A 214 -18.46 -35.04 24.36
N ASP A 215 -18.19 -36.12 25.09
CA ASP A 215 -17.30 -36.09 26.25
C ASP A 215 -15.85 -35.74 25.88
N ASP A 216 -15.44 -36.01 24.63
CA ASP A 216 -14.13 -35.66 24.06
C ASP A 216 -14.05 -34.23 23.51
N TYR A 217 -15.11 -33.44 23.64
CA TYR A 217 -15.29 -32.10 23.10
C TYR A 217 -15.43 -32.00 21.57
N SER A 218 -15.55 -33.10 20.85
CA SER A 218 -16.03 -33.08 19.47
C SER A 218 -17.51 -32.70 19.44
N CYS A 219 -17.99 -32.10 18.34
CA CYS A 219 -19.37 -31.66 18.26
C CYS A 219 -20.17 -32.40 17.19
N PHE A 220 -21.47 -32.58 17.47
CA PHE A 220 -22.46 -33.00 16.46
C PHE A 220 -22.70 -31.81 15.50
N HIS A 221 -22.91 -32.15 14.21
CA HIS A 221 -23.30 -31.14 13.23
C HIS A 221 -24.70 -30.60 13.50
N VAL A 222 -25.73 -31.50 13.55
CA VAL A 222 -27.14 -31.16 13.70
C VAL A 222 -27.67 -31.71 15.02
N VAL A 223 -28.29 -30.84 15.82
CA VAL A 223 -29.15 -31.23 16.93
C VAL A 223 -30.56 -30.69 16.71
N SER A 224 -31.55 -31.52 16.67
CA SER A 224 -32.94 -31.10 16.55
C SER A 224 -33.63 -31.14 17.91
N TYR A 225 -34.43 -30.10 18.18
CA TYR A 225 -35.09 -29.90 19.47
C TYR A 225 -36.62 -30.05 19.35
N ASP A 226 -37.22 -30.56 20.39
CA ASP A 226 -38.67 -30.56 20.56
C ASP A 226 -39.12 -29.17 21.04
N THR A 227 -40.03 -28.54 20.30
CA THR A 227 -40.48 -27.18 20.56
C THR A 227 -41.41 -27.06 21.79
N LEU A 228 -41.98 -28.16 22.27
CA LEU A 228 -42.84 -28.20 23.47
C LEU A 228 -42.04 -28.35 24.74
N THR A 229 -40.99 -29.18 24.72
CA THR A 229 -40.14 -29.42 25.90
C THR A 229 -38.87 -28.64 25.92
N GLY A 230 -38.41 -28.12 24.78
CA GLY A 230 -37.11 -27.43 24.64
C GLY A 230 -35.89 -28.35 24.75
N LYS A 231 -36.11 -29.68 24.74
CA LYS A 231 -35.04 -30.70 24.83
C LYS A 231 -34.62 -31.24 23.50
N PRO A 232 -33.35 -31.68 23.32
CA PRO A 232 -32.91 -32.35 22.11
C PRO A 232 -33.57 -33.74 21.99
N HIS A 233 -33.97 -34.12 20.80
CA HIS A 233 -34.51 -35.44 20.50
C HIS A 233 -33.74 -36.21 19.43
N VAL A 234 -32.96 -35.49 18.61
CA VAL A 234 -32.15 -36.10 17.54
C VAL A 234 -30.78 -35.41 17.49
N ARG A 235 -29.72 -36.21 17.30
CA ARG A 235 -28.37 -35.75 16.98
C ARG A 235 -27.90 -36.45 15.74
N GLN A 236 -27.56 -35.66 14.73
CA GLN A 236 -27.24 -36.18 13.40
C GLN A 236 -26.21 -35.32 12.67
N THR A 237 -25.89 -35.74 11.47
CA THR A 237 -25.13 -34.93 10.52
C THR A 237 -25.93 -34.64 9.24
N HIS A 238 -25.51 -33.58 8.53
CA HIS A 238 -26.00 -33.28 7.18
C HIS A 238 -24.81 -33.15 6.21
N GLN A 239 -23.64 -32.78 6.69
CA GLN A 239 -22.44 -32.58 5.86
C GLN A 239 -21.26 -33.45 6.29
N GLY A 240 -21.28 -34.06 7.47
CA GLY A 240 -20.28 -35.01 7.94
C GLY A 240 -20.50 -36.44 7.42
N LEU A 241 -19.55 -37.33 7.69
CA LEU A 241 -19.51 -38.71 7.27
C LEU A 241 -20.66 -39.53 7.88
N ALA A 242 -20.88 -39.42 9.18
CA ALA A 242 -21.87 -40.15 9.94
C ALA A 242 -22.36 -39.31 11.14
N ASP A 243 -23.51 -39.69 11.74
CA ASP A 243 -24.12 -38.93 12.84
C ASP A 243 -23.20 -38.79 14.06
N ASN A 244 -22.27 -39.70 14.25
CA ASN A 244 -21.28 -39.66 15.34
C ASN A 244 -19.88 -39.25 14.89
N SER A 245 -19.66 -38.88 13.60
CA SER A 245 -18.35 -38.44 13.12
C SER A 245 -18.04 -36.95 13.49
N ALA A 246 -16.78 -36.61 13.40
CA ALA A 246 -16.30 -35.28 13.61
C ALA A 246 -15.99 -34.56 12.28
N TRP A 247 -17.02 -34.01 11.69
CA TRP A 247 -16.91 -33.21 10.47
C TRP A 247 -15.98 -31.97 10.71
N ALA A 248 -14.87 -31.89 9.96
CA ALA A 248 -13.78 -30.97 10.27
C ALA A 248 -14.20 -29.49 10.33
N ARG A 249 -14.98 -29.02 9.35
CA ARG A 249 -15.44 -27.62 9.34
C ARG A 249 -16.41 -27.32 10.48
N GLY A 250 -17.23 -28.29 10.91
CA GLY A 250 -18.09 -28.14 12.06
C GLY A 250 -17.31 -27.94 13.36
N GLN A 251 -16.20 -28.67 13.53
CA GLN A 251 -15.30 -28.47 14.68
C GLN A 251 -14.62 -27.09 14.61
N ALA A 252 -14.22 -26.64 13.39
CA ALA A 252 -13.66 -25.31 13.21
C ALA A 252 -14.65 -24.18 13.55
N TRP A 253 -15.92 -24.34 13.16
CA TRP A 253 -16.99 -23.41 13.55
C TRP A 253 -17.20 -23.35 15.06
N ALA A 254 -17.14 -24.50 15.74
CA ALA A 254 -17.23 -24.55 17.20
C ALA A 254 -16.07 -23.78 17.84
N LEU A 255 -14.84 -24.01 17.40
CA LEU A 255 -13.66 -23.31 17.89
C LEU A 255 -13.80 -21.80 17.74
N TYR A 256 -14.09 -21.33 16.54
CA TYR A 256 -14.22 -19.91 16.24
C TYR A 256 -15.38 -19.29 17.04
N GLY A 257 -16.55 -19.93 17.01
CA GLY A 257 -17.76 -19.41 17.66
C GLY A 257 -17.61 -19.25 19.16
N TYR A 258 -16.96 -20.18 19.86
CA TYR A 258 -16.74 -20.04 21.32
C TYR A 258 -15.62 -19.05 21.66
N THR A 259 -14.58 -18.94 20.84
CA THR A 259 -13.56 -17.90 20.96
C THR A 259 -14.19 -16.52 20.84
N MET A 260 -14.99 -16.29 19.81
CA MET A 260 -15.74 -15.08 19.56
C MET A 260 -16.72 -14.77 20.70
N MET A 261 -17.49 -15.76 21.18
CA MET A 261 -18.44 -15.55 22.27
C MET A 261 -17.75 -15.15 23.59
N TYR A 262 -16.53 -15.61 23.83
CA TYR A 262 -15.74 -15.10 24.96
C TYR A 262 -15.34 -13.65 24.76
N ARG A 263 -14.80 -13.29 23.59
CA ARG A 263 -14.46 -11.89 23.25
C ARG A 263 -15.65 -10.96 23.47
N GLU A 264 -16.82 -11.34 22.99
CA GLU A 264 -18.01 -10.50 22.99
C GLU A 264 -18.68 -10.37 24.36
N SER A 265 -18.63 -11.44 25.18
CA SER A 265 -19.38 -11.50 26.44
C SER A 265 -18.53 -11.50 27.73
N GLY A 266 -17.21 -11.73 27.63
CA GLY A 266 -16.31 -11.89 28.78
C GLY A 266 -16.56 -13.14 29.65
N ARG A 267 -17.43 -14.08 29.19
CA ARG A 267 -17.85 -15.23 30.01
C ARG A 267 -16.83 -16.35 29.94
N LYS A 268 -16.09 -16.58 31.00
CA LYS A 268 -15.03 -17.60 31.13
C LYS A 268 -15.46 -19.02 30.73
N GLU A 269 -16.75 -19.35 30.82
CA GLU A 269 -17.28 -20.64 30.37
C GLU A 269 -17.10 -20.87 28.87
N PHE A 270 -17.14 -19.81 28.06
CA PHE A 270 -16.91 -19.89 26.61
C PHE A 270 -15.43 -19.99 26.29
N LEU A 271 -14.55 -19.30 27.00
CA LEU A 271 -13.11 -19.48 26.86
C LEU A 271 -12.68 -20.93 27.15
N ARG A 272 -13.20 -21.51 28.25
CA ARG A 272 -12.91 -22.93 28.57
C ARG A 272 -13.38 -23.86 27.46
N GLN A 273 -14.56 -23.61 26.91
CA GLN A 273 -15.09 -24.44 25.80
C GLN A 273 -14.22 -24.29 24.56
N ALA A 274 -13.83 -23.07 24.18
CA ALA A 274 -12.95 -22.82 23.04
C ALA A 274 -11.60 -23.55 23.20
N ARG A 275 -11.00 -23.53 24.38
CA ARG A 275 -9.74 -24.22 24.69
C ARG A 275 -9.89 -25.75 24.54
N HIS A 276 -10.96 -26.34 25.08
CA HIS A 276 -11.19 -27.77 24.93
C HIS A 276 -11.37 -28.19 23.46
N VAL A 277 -12.06 -27.38 22.65
CA VAL A 277 -12.21 -27.66 21.22
C VAL A 277 -10.86 -27.49 20.50
N ALA A 278 -10.07 -26.47 20.85
CA ALA A 278 -8.74 -26.29 20.30
C ALA A 278 -7.82 -27.48 20.61
N ASP A 279 -7.81 -27.91 21.87
CA ASP A 279 -7.01 -29.05 22.32
C ASP A 279 -7.43 -30.35 21.62
N TYR A 280 -8.73 -30.60 21.45
CA TYR A 280 -9.25 -31.72 20.66
C TYR A 280 -8.72 -31.69 19.24
N LEU A 281 -8.84 -30.55 18.53
CA LEU A 281 -8.44 -30.42 17.13
C LEU A 281 -6.91 -30.56 16.94
N MET A 282 -6.14 -29.88 17.80
CA MET A 282 -4.68 -29.86 17.67
C MET A 282 -4.02 -31.19 17.97
N HIS A 283 -4.63 -32.01 18.84
CA HIS A 283 -4.08 -33.31 19.25
C HIS A 283 -4.82 -34.49 18.64
N HIS A 284 -5.74 -34.25 17.70
CA HIS A 284 -6.49 -35.32 17.05
C HIS A 284 -5.56 -36.24 16.25
N PRO A 285 -5.63 -37.59 16.43
CA PRO A 285 -4.72 -38.53 15.76
C PRO A 285 -4.73 -38.44 14.22
N ALA A 286 -5.85 -38.08 13.65
CA ALA A 286 -6.01 -37.92 12.19
C ALA A 286 -5.65 -36.50 11.70
N MET A 287 -5.15 -35.60 12.56
CA MET A 287 -4.66 -34.28 12.11
C MET A 287 -3.37 -34.48 11.33
N PRO A 288 -3.30 -34.09 10.03
CA PRO A 288 -2.10 -34.28 9.22
C PRO A 288 -0.91 -33.42 9.68
N ALA A 289 0.28 -33.79 9.23
CA ALA A 289 1.51 -33.07 9.59
C ALA A 289 1.50 -31.59 9.12
N ASP A 290 0.86 -31.32 7.95
CA ASP A 290 0.69 -29.99 7.38
C ASP A 290 -0.40 -29.15 8.04
N LYS A 291 -1.11 -29.69 9.03
CA LYS A 291 -2.18 -29.04 9.80
C LYS A 291 -3.41 -28.63 9.00
N VAL A 292 -3.56 -29.09 7.75
CA VAL A 292 -4.78 -28.92 6.97
C VAL A 292 -5.64 -30.17 7.11
N PRO A 293 -6.80 -30.15 7.78
CA PRO A 293 -7.55 -31.36 8.10
C PRO A 293 -8.13 -32.03 6.87
N TYR A 294 -8.40 -33.32 6.98
CA TYR A 294 -9.32 -34.01 6.08
C TYR A 294 -10.74 -33.49 6.29
N TRP A 295 -11.62 -33.69 5.32
CA TRP A 295 -13.01 -33.22 5.36
C TRP A 295 -13.82 -33.71 6.58
N ASP A 296 -13.51 -34.91 7.10
CA ASP A 296 -14.05 -35.50 8.33
C ASP A 296 -12.92 -36.29 9.02
N PHE A 297 -12.74 -36.12 10.31
CA PHE A 297 -11.66 -36.77 11.05
C PHE A 297 -11.82 -38.27 11.23
N ASP A 298 -13.04 -38.77 11.08
CA ASP A 298 -13.39 -40.18 11.28
C ASP A 298 -13.55 -40.93 9.95
N ASP A 299 -13.13 -40.36 8.83
CA ASP A 299 -13.19 -41.08 7.55
C ASP A 299 -12.22 -42.28 7.54
N PRO A 300 -12.69 -43.52 7.46
CA PRO A 300 -11.84 -44.69 7.54
C PRO A 300 -10.87 -44.86 6.35
N LYS A 301 -11.01 -44.03 5.32
CA LYS A 301 -10.14 -44.03 4.15
C LYS A 301 -9.00 -43.03 4.25
N ILE A 302 -8.83 -42.33 5.39
CA ILE A 302 -7.67 -41.49 5.61
C ILE A 302 -6.39 -42.33 5.44
N PRO A 303 -5.39 -41.88 4.65
CA PRO A 303 -5.19 -40.53 4.10
C PRO A 303 -5.77 -40.26 2.70
N ASP A 304 -6.43 -41.24 2.07
CA ASP A 304 -6.86 -41.16 0.67
C ASP A 304 -8.25 -40.51 0.50
N VAL A 305 -8.45 -39.36 1.19
CA VAL A 305 -9.71 -38.60 1.17
C VAL A 305 -9.42 -37.10 1.01
N PRO A 306 -10.38 -36.28 0.52
CA PRO A 306 -10.19 -34.88 0.30
C PRO A 306 -9.83 -34.11 1.58
N ARG A 307 -9.04 -33.05 1.40
CA ARG A 307 -8.73 -32.05 2.44
C ARG A 307 -9.85 -31.02 2.54
N ASP A 308 -9.85 -30.27 3.63
CA ASP A 308 -10.68 -29.08 3.75
C ASP A 308 -9.84 -27.88 4.18
N ALA A 309 -9.28 -27.18 3.18
CA ALA A 309 -8.52 -25.94 3.40
C ALA A 309 -9.39 -24.85 4.07
N SER A 310 -10.71 -24.86 3.86
CA SER A 310 -11.61 -23.92 4.52
C SER A 310 -11.65 -24.13 6.04
N ALA A 311 -11.65 -25.38 6.49
CA ALA A 311 -11.59 -25.69 7.92
C ALA A 311 -10.27 -25.24 8.54
N ALA A 312 -9.13 -25.43 7.84
CA ALA A 312 -7.83 -24.93 8.29
C ALA A 312 -7.80 -23.40 8.41
N ALA A 313 -8.33 -22.67 7.42
CA ALA A 313 -8.39 -21.22 7.43
C ALA A 313 -9.23 -20.67 8.60
N ILE A 314 -10.39 -21.27 8.87
CA ILE A 314 -11.26 -20.94 10.00
C ILE A 314 -10.54 -21.21 11.33
N MET A 315 -9.89 -22.38 11.45
CA MET A 315 -9.11 -22.76 12.63
C MET A 315 -7.97 -21.77 12.88
N ALA A 316 -7.18 -21.45 11.85
CA ALA A 316 -6.06 -20.51 11.98
C ALA A 316 -6.52 -19.14 12.48
N SER A 317 -7.60 -18.61 11.90
CA SER A 317 -8.17 -17.33 12.33
C SER A 317 -8.64 -17.37 13.79
N ALA A 318 -9.31 -18.45 14.20
CA ALA A 318 -9.77 -18.64 15.57
C ALA A 318 -8.63 -18.82 16.58
N LEU A 319 -7.60 -19.60 16.23
CA LEU A 319 -6.46 -19.89 17.10
C LEU A 319 -5.59 -18.67 17.36
N ILE A 320 -5.40 -17.78 16.35
CA ILE A 320 -4.70 -16.51 16.56
C ILE A 320 -5.41 -15.67 17.59
N GLU A 321 -6.73 -15.52 17.48
CA GLU A 321 -7.52 -14.78 18.48
C GLU A 321 -7.51 -15.47 19.86
N LEU A 322 -7.67 -16.79 19.89
CA LEU A 322 -7.65 -17.57 21.11
C LEU A 322 -6.29 -17.49 21.83
N SER A 323 -5.19 -17.39 21.08
CA SER A 323 -3.83 -17.21 21.63
C SER A 323 -3.73 -15.93 22.45
N GLU A 324 -4.24 -14.83 21.92
CA GLU A 324 -4.24 -13.52 22.60
C GLU A 324 -5.14 -13.50 23.83
N LEU A 325 -6.31 -14.15 23.73
CA LEU A 325 -7.29 -14.22 24.84
C LEU A 325 -6.87 -15.18 25.96
N THR A 326 -6.01 -16.14 25.66
CA THR A 326 -5.51 -17.13 26.62
C THR A 326 -4.20 -16.69 27.27
N GLY A 327 -3.24 -16.26 26.46
CA GLY A 327 -1.88 -15.92 26.88
C GLY A 327 -1.07 -17.11 27.41
N GLY A 328 0.18 -16.84 27.81
CA GLY A 328 1.09 -17.85 28.34
C GLY A 328 1.37 -19.02 27.41
N LYS A 329 1.83 -20.14 27.95
CA LYS A 329 2.26 -21.32 27.14
C LYS A 329 1.16 -21.90 26.25
N ASP A 330 -0.08 -21.92 26.73
CA ASP A 330 -1.20 -22.43 25.92
C ASP A 330 -1.50 -21.47 24.75
N GLY A 331 -1.46 -20.15 24.99
CA GLY A 331 -1.58 -19.16 23.92
C GLY A 331 -0.47 -19.27 22.88
N GLU A 332 0.78 -19.45 23.32
CA GLU A 332 1.92 -19.68 22.42
C GLU A 332 1.74 -20.95 21.56
N ALA A 333 1.22 -22.03 22.13
CA ALA A 333 0.95 -23.27 21.42
C ALA A 333 -0.16 -23.08 20.34
N TYR A 334 -1.23 -22.36 20.65
CA TYR A 334 -2.29 -22.02 19.71
C TYR A 334 -1.78 -21.18 18.55
N LEU A 335 -0.96 -20.17 18.85
CA LEU A 335 -0.34 -19.33 17.82
C LEU A 335 0.57 -20.15 16.89
N ALA A 336 1.47 -20.96 17.45
CA ALA A 336 2.41 -21.78 16.69
C ALA A 336 1.67 -22.76 15.74
N PHE A 337 0.56 -23.34 16.20
CA PHE A 337 -0.25 -24.20 15.36
C PHE A 337 -0.91 -23.43 14.20
N ALA A 338 -1.47 -22.25 14.47
CA ALA A 338 -2.06 -21.37 13.45
C ALA A 338 -1.01 -20.91 12.42
N GLU A 339 0.21 -20.60 12.87
CA GLU A 339 1.32 -20.26 11.95
C GLU A 339 1.68 -21.41 11.03
N ASP A 340 1.75 -22.62 11.54
CA ASP A 340 2.04 -23.81 10.72
C ASP A 340 0.90 -24.06 9.71
N GLN A 341 -0.36 -23.86 10.10
CA GLN A 341 -1.51 -23.88 9.16
C GLN A 341 -1.36 -22.82 8.06
N LEU A 342 -1.01 -21.58 8.41
CA LEU A 342 -0.86 -20.51 7.44
C LEU A 342 0.35 -20.72 6.53
N ARG A 343 1.45 -21.31 7.01
CA ARG A 343 2.57 -21.73 6.15
C ARG A 343 2.09 -22.76 5.11
N SER A 344 1.32 -23.75 5.53
CA SER A 344 0.77 -24.77 4.63
C SER A 344 -0.21 -24.15 3.62
N LEU A 345 -1.16 -23.35 4.08
CA LEU A 345 -2.13 -22.68 3.21
C LEU A 345 -1.48 -21.68 2.23
N THR A 346 -0.29 -21.13 2.55
CA THR A 346 0.47 -20.23 1.67
C THR A 346 1.47 -20.97 0.77
N SER A 347 1.58 -22.30 0.91
CA SER A 347 2.43 -23.13 0.06
C SER A 347 1.81 -23.31 -1.34
N PRO A 348 2.59 -23.73 -2.35
CA PRO A 348 2.07 -24.05 -3.69
C PRO A 348 1.03 -25.18 -3.71
N GLU A 349 0.96 -25.99 -2.67
CA GLU A 349 -0.03 -27.06 -2.50
C GLU A 349 -1.44 -26.50 -2.36
N TYR A 350 -1.61 -25.39 -1.64
CA TYR A 350 -2.93 -24.84 -1.32
C TYR A 350 -3.16 -23.45 -1.90
N LEU A 351 -2.13 -22.64 -2.13
CA LEU A 351 -2.26 -21.29 -2.68
C LEU A 351 -2.06 -21.31 -4.19
N ALA A 352 -3.14 -21.06 -4.93
CA ALA A 352 -3.12 -21.06 -6.38
C ALA A 352 -2.25 -19.94 -6.97
N PRO A 353 -1.53 -20.18 -8.07
CA PRO A 353 -0.89 -19.11 -8.84
C PRO A 353 -1.92 -18.11 -9.36
N VAL A 354 -1.54 -16.82 -9.41
CA VAL A 354 -2.44 -15.75 -9.88
C VAL A 354 -2.93 -16.02 -11.30
N GLY A 355 -4.24 -15.94 -11.49
CA GLY A 355 -4.91 -16.19 -12.76
C GLY A 355 -5.37 -17.64 -12.97
N TYR A 356 -5.05 -18.54 -12.04
CA TYR A 356 -5.54 -19.91 -12.01
C TYR A 356 -6.71 -20.06 -11.03
N ASN A 357 -7.22 -21.30 -10.84
CA ASN A 357 -8.25 -21.66 -9.87
C ASN A 357 -9.52 -20.79 -9.97
N ALA A 358 -9.90 -20.39 -11.19
CA ALA A 358 -11.02 -19.49 -11.47
C ALA A 358 -10.99 -18.17 -10.62
N ASN A 359 -9.80 -17.71 -10.26
CA ASN A 359 -9.51 -16.55 -9.41
C ASN A 359 -9.93 -16.69 -7.93
N PHE A 360 -9.99 -17.89 -7.38
CA PHE A 360 -9.97 -18.14 -5.94
C PHE A 360 -8.52 -18.32 -5.48
N ALA A 361 -8.19 -17.85 -4.28
CA ALA A 361 -6.84 -17.96 -3.74
C ALA A 361 -6.53 -19.38 -3.25
N LEU A 362 -7.39 -19.99 -2.45
CA LEU A 362 -7.17 -21.32 -1.91
C LEU A 362 -7.77 -22.42 -2.77
N MET A 363 -7.05 -23.55 -2.83
CA MET A 363 -7.47 -24.83 -3.43
C MET A 363 -7.88 -25.80 -2.31
N HIS A 364 -8.40 -26.96 -2.70
CA HIS A 364 -8.58 -28.15 -1.84
C HIS A 364 -9.49 -27.95 -0.62
N SER A 365 -10.68 -27.38 -0.82
CA SER A 365 -11.73 -27.34 0.20
C SER A 365 -12.86 -28.32 -0.11
N THR A 366 -13.58 -28.74 0.93
CA THR A 366 -14.71 -29.69 0.80
C THR A 366 -15.98 -29.15 1.46
N GLY A 367 -16.95 -28.72 0.65
CA GLY A 367 -18.21 -28.14 1.11
C GLY A 367 -19.19 -29.17 1.67
N ASN A 368 -19.60 -30.17 0.86
CA ASN A 368 -20.58 -31.15 1.28
C ASN A 368 -20.31 -32.52 0.58
N MET A 369 -19.50 -33.35 1.21
CA MET A 369 -19.10 -34.65 0.71
C MET A 369 -20.27 -35.63 0.57
N PRO A 370 -21.21 -35.78 1.54
CA PRO A 370 -22.36 -36.68 1.39
C PRO A 370 -23.24 -36.37 0.17
N SER A 371 -23.38 -35.09 -0.18
CA SER A 371 -24.14 -34.65 -1.35
C SER A 371 -23.32 -34.66 -2.64
N LYS A 372 -22.02 -35.01 -2.58
CA LYS A 372 -21.05 -34.91 -3.69
C LYS A 372 -21.02 -33.50 -4.32
N SER A 373 -21.18 -32.51 -3.49
CA SER A 373 -21.22 -31.09 -3.88
C SER A 373 -20.06 -30.36 -3.27
N GLU A 374 -19.34 -29.57 -4.09
CA GLU A 374 -18.20 -28.77 -3.63
C GLU A 374 -17.10 -29.62 -2.96
N VAL A 375 -16.70 -30.71 -3.65
CA VAL A 375 -15.66 -31.64 -3.18
C VAL A 375 -14.36 -31.34 -3.88
N ASP A 376 -13.32 -31.09 -3.10
CA ASP A 376 -11.98 -30.75 -3.57
C ASP A 376 -11.98 -29.55 -4.55
N VAL A 377 -12.60 -28.45 -4.14
CA VAL A 377 -12.77 -27.23 -4.95
C VAL A 377 -12.45 -25.98 -4.12
N PRO A 378 -12.17 -24.84 -4.76
CA PRO A 378 -12.08 -23.55 -4.05
C PRO A 378 -13.45 -23.13 -3.53
N LEU A 379 -13.44 -22.43 -2.37
CA LEU A 379 -14.65 -21.94 -1.73
C LEU A 379 -14.45 -20.48 -1.25
N SER A 380 -15.43 -19.61 -1.51
CA SER A 380 -15.32 -18.18 -1.18
C SER A 380 -15.09 -17.91 0.32
N TYR A 381 -15.60 -18.76 1.21
CA TYR A 381 -15.34 -18.62 2.65
C TYR A 381 -13.97 -19.14 3.07
N ALA A 382 -13.33 -20.03 2.29
CA ALA A 382 -11.93 -20.39 2.54
C ALA A 382 -11.01 -19.18 2.36
N ASP A 383 -11.17 -18.45 1.26
CA ASP A 383 -10.41 -17.23 0.97
C ASP A 383 -10.66 -16.15 2.02
N TYR A 384 -11.92 -15.93 2.40
CA TYR A 384 -12.28 -14.96 3.45
C TYR A 384 -11.55 -15.23 4.77
N TYR A 385 -11.64 -16.45 5.31
CA TYR A 385 -11.02 -16.77 6.60
C TYR A 385 -9.48 -16.85 6.52
N TYR A 386 -8.94 -17.22 5.36
CA TYR A 386 -7.51 -17.14 5.11
C TYR A 386 -7.00 -15.70 5.17
N VAL A 387 -7.66 -14.78 4.48
CA VAL A 387 -7.31 -13.36 4.50
C VAL A 387 -7.51 -12.77 5.91
N GLU A 388 -8.63 -13.11 6.59
CA GLU A 388 -8.86 -12.70 7.98
C GLU A 388 -7.74 -13.18 8.91
N ALA A 389 -7.31 -14.45 8.81
CA ALA A 389 -6.24 -15.00 9.61
C ALA A 389 -4.91 -14.27 9.38
N LEU A 390 -4.56 -13.98 8.13
CA LEU A 390 -3.36 -13.22 7.79
C LEU A 390 -3.40 -11.78 8.35
N ILE A 391 -4.56 -11.11 8.30
CA ILE A 391 -4.75 -9.77 8.87
C ILE A 391 -4.65 -9.81 10.40
N ARG A 392 -5.25 -10.82 11.06
CA ARG A 392 -5.12 -11.02 12.51
C ARG A 392 -3.66 -11.22 12.90
N LEU A 393 -2.95 -12.09 12.19
CA LEU A 393 -1.53 -12.36 12.44
C LEU A 393 -0.65 -11.12 12.21
N LYS A 394 -0.95 -10.35 11.15
CA LYS A 394 -0.28 -9.07 10.87
C LYS A 394 -0.45 -8.08 12.04
N ARG A 395 -1.65 -7.99 12.62
CA ARG A 395 -1.93 -7.17 13.80
C ARG A 395 -1.20 -7.70 15.04
N HIS A 396 -1.22 -9.02 15.24
CA HIS A 396 -0.50 -9.68 16.35
C HIS A 396 0.98 -9.32 16.38
N TYR A 397 1.64 -9.31 15.22
CA TYR A 397 3.04 -8.90 15.08
C TYR A 397 3.27 -7.39 15.01
N GLY A 398 2.23 -6.57 15.13
CA GLY A 398 2.35 -5.13 15.03
C GLY A 398 2.82 -4.64 13.65
N ILE A 399 2.63 -5.44 12.59
CA ILE A 399 2.99 -5.07 11.22
C ILE A 399 1.93 -4.08 10.71
N PRO A 400 2.31 -2.83 10.34
CA PRO A 400 1.35 -1.82 9.92
C PRO A 400 0.67 -2.19 8.59
N ALA A 401 -0.49 -1.61 8.33
CA ALA A 401 -1.10 -1.64 7.00
C ALA A 401 -0.17 -0.99 5.97
N LEU A 402 -0.28 -1.42 4.71
CA LEU A 402 0.47 -0.79 3.62
C LEU A 402 -0.01 0.66 3.43
N PRO A 403 0.91 1.62 3.17
CA PRO A 403 0.53 3.01 3.01
C PRO A 403 -0.35 3.21 1.77
N SER A 404 -1.33 4.07 1.86
CA SER A 404 -2.06 4.56 0.69
C SER A 404 -1.19 5.57 -0.09
N GLY A 405 -1.58 5.86 -1.33
CA GLY A 405 -0.91 6.93 -2.07
C GLY A 405 -1.06 8.30 -1.41
N GLN A 406 -2.15 8.53 -0.68
CA GLN A 406 -2.34 9.75 0.10
C GLN A 406 -1.38 9.82 1.30
N ASP A 407 -1.13 8.70 1.99
CA ASP A 407 -0.13 8.66 3.06
C ASP A 407 1.28 8.96 2.52
N ASP A 408 1.62 8.38 1.36
CA ASP A 408 2.88 8.67 0.69
C ASP A 408 2.98 10.16 0.28
N ARG A 409 1.91 10.73 -0.29
CA ARG A 409 1.86 12.15 -0.66
C ARG A 409 2.11 13.06 0.55
N GLN A 410 1.48 12.76 1.69
CA GLN A 410 1.72 13.52 2.93
C GLN A 410 3.19 13.45 3.39
N VAL A 411 3.83 12.28 3.25
CA VAL A 411 5.28 12.14 3.54
C VAL A 411 6.08 13.03 2.61
N TRP A 412 5.82 12.98 1.31
CA TRP A 412 6.56 13.78 0.32
C TRP A 412 6.36 15.28 0.53
N VAL A 413 5.15 15.73 0.84
CA VAL A 413 4.85 17.14 1.14
C VAL A 413 5.61 17.60 2.39
N ARG A 414 5.63 16.79 3.47
CA ARG A 414 6.42 17.12 4.68
C ARG A 414 7.91 17.26 4.38
N GLU A 415 8.48 16.34 3.60
CA GLU A 415 9.90 16.43 3.23
C GLU A 415 10.17 17.60 2.28
N ALA A 416 9.29 17.87 1.31
CA ALA A 416 9.39 19.07 0.47
C ALA A 416 9.40 20.36 1.31
N VAL A 417 8.46 20.47 2.25
CA VAL A 417 8.38 21.61 3.18
C VAL A 417 9.64 21.72 4.01
N ARG A 418 10.14 20.62 4.55
CA ARG A 418 11.36 20.59 5.37
C ARG A 418 12.60 21.07 4.58
N ILE A 419 12.71 20.61 3.31
CA ILE A 419 13.81 21.02 2.42
C ILE A 419 13.70 22.50 2.03
N MET A 420 12.51 22.97 1.63
CA MET A 420 12.37 24.31 1.05
C MET A 420 12.27 25.42 2.08
N HIS A 421 11.78 25.12 3.30
CA HIS A 421 11.43 26.16 4.26
C HIS A 421 12.61 27.09 4.61
N PRO A 422 13.79 26.61 5.02
CA PRO A 422 14.87 27.50 5.43
C PRO A 422 15.34 28.41 4.28
N VAL A 423 15.44 27.89 3.06
CA VAL A 423 15.87 28.68 1.89
C VAL A 423 14.86 29.78 1.57
N LEU A 424 13.57 29.40 1.35
CA LEU A 424 12.54 30.34 0.94
C LEU A 424 12.19 31.36 2.05
N TYR A 425 12.19 30.90 3.31
CA TYR A 425 11.96 31.74 4.45
C TYR A 425 13.01 32.87 4.54
N HIS A 426 14.28 32.52 4.43
CA HIS A 426 15.35 33.49 4.52
C HIS A 426 15.48 34.38 3.25
N LEU A 427 15.33 33.79 2.06
CA LEU A 427 15.38 34.53 0.80
C LEU A 427 14.26 35.58 0.71
N SER A 428 13.04 35.24 1.12
CA SER A 428 11.91 36.19 1.11
C SER A 428 12.09 37.37 2.09
N ARG A 429 13.04 37.27 3.02
CA ARG A 429 13.35 38.28 4.04
C ARG A 429 14.70 38.99 3.87
N ASN A 430 15.38 38.72 2.76
CA ASN A 430 16.75 39.26 2.52
C ASN A 430 17.75 38.82 3.59
N THR A 431 17.69 37.61 4.08
CA THR A 431 18.56 37.07 5.12
C THR A 431 19.19 35.70 4.76
N LEU A 432 19.05 35.24 3.49
CA LEU A 432 19.58 33.94 3.06
C LEU A 432 21.11 33.90 3.17
N LYS A 433 21.81 34.89 2.62
CA LYS A 433 23.27 34.94 2.66
C LYS A 433 23.83 35.05 4.09
N LYS A 434 23.05 35.62 5.01
CA LYS A 434 23.43 35.75 6.42
C LYS A 434 23.27 34.43 7.19
N ASN A 435 22.26 33.60 6.86
CA ASN A 435 21.85 32.49 7.71
C ASN A 435 22.15 31.12 7.11
N MET A 436 22.30 30.98 5.79
CA MET A 436 22.62 29.71 5.19
C MET A 436 24.03 29.25 5.58
N PRO A 437 24.20 28.09 6.27
CA PRO A 437 25.53 27.62 6.62
C PRO A 437 26.26 27.21 5.33
N TYR A 438 27.56 27.43 5.33
CA TYR A 438 28.39 27.10 4.19
C TYR A 438 29.36 25.96 4.51
N HIS A 439 29.26 24.89 3.75
CA HIS A 439 30.17 23.76 3.75
C HIS A 439 30.64 23.50 2.30
N GLY A 440 31.84 23.89 1.97
CA GLY A 440 32.42 23.80 0.63
C GLY A 440 33.83 24.37 0.62
N THR A 441 34.47 24.45 -0.55
CA THR A 441 35.72 25.18 -0.75
C THR A 441 35.42 26.67 -0.79
N GLU A 442 36.31 27.50 -0.25
CA GLU A 442 36.12 28.96 -0.14
C GLU A 442 35.72 29.60 -1.49
N TYR A 443 36.36 29.18 -2.55
CA TYR A 443 36.04 29.66 -3.91
C TYR A 443 34.57 29.46 -4.31
N ARG A 444 33.93 28.40 -3.84
CA ARG A 444 32.53 28.01 -4.19
C ARG A 444 31.49 28.80 -3.38
N HIS A 445 31.86 29.42 -2.29
CA HIS A 445 30.95 30.17 -1.44
C HIS A 445 30.12 31.21 -2.20
N GLN A 446 30.74 31.91 -3.16
CA GLN A 446 30.08 32.93 -3.99
C GLN A 446 28.91 32.40 -4.84
N PHE A 447 28.83 31.09 -5.09
CA PHE A 447 27.79 30.45 -5.90
C PHE A 447 26.71 29.77 -5.07
N ALA A 448 27.02 29.37 -3.84
CA ALA A 448 26.21 28.49 -3.02
C ALA A 448 24.74 28.93 -2.88
N HIS A 449 24.49 30.22 -2.82
CA HIS A 449 23.15 30.77 -2.64
C HIS A 449 22.30 30.65 -3.95
N LEU A 450 22.87 30.98 -5.11
CA LEU A 450 22.19 30.80 -6.39
C LEU A 450 21.98 29.29 -6.67
N GLU A 451 22.96 28.46 -6.29
CA GLU A 451 22.90 27.01 -6.41
C GLU A 451 21.75 26.44 -5.57
N ALA A 452 21.61 26.85 -4.29
CA ALA A 452 20.51 26.44 -3.42
C ALA A 452 19.15 26.85 -3.98
N VAL A 453 19.01 28.12 -4.39
CA VAL A 453 17.75 28.69 -4.88
C VAL A 453 17.37 28.07 -6.24
N GLY A 454 18.28 28.02 -7.21
CA GLY A 454 18.01 27.51 -8.55
C GLY A 454 17.59 26.06 -8.54
N ARG A 455 18.33 25.20 -7.81
CA ARG A 455 18.03 23.78 -7.69
C ARG A 455 16.73 23.56 -6.94
N LEU A 456 16.52 24.21 -5.81
CA LEU A 456 15.29 24.08 -5.04
C LEU A 456 14.06 24.45 -5.88
N ILE A 457 14.08 25.64 -6.51
CA ILE A 457 12.95 26.11 -7.34
C ILE A 457 12.66 25.11 -8.46
N CYS A 458 13.71 24.59 -9.15
CA CYS A 458 13.53 23.59 -10.20
C CYS A 458 12.76 22.33 -9.72
N GLY A 459 13.09 21.85 -8.53
CA GLY A 459 12.48 20.64 -8.00
C GLY A 459 11.04 20.79 -7.46
N ILE A 460 10.75 21.96 -6.86
CA ILE A 460 9.43 22.21 -6.25
C ILE A 460 8.44 22.93 -7.18
N ALA A 461 8.90 23.47 -8.31
CA ALA A 461 8.08 24.25 -9.23
C ALA A 461 6.78 23.54 -9.67
N PRO A 462 6.78 22.25 -10.05
CA PRO A 462 5.55 21.57 -10.44
C PRO A 462 4.52 21.49 -9.30
N TRP A 463 4.95 21.32 -8.05
CA TRP A 463 4.06 21.35 -6.91
C TRP A 463 3.44 22.73 -6.68
N LEU A 464 4.25 23.80 -6.77
CA LEU A 464 3.77 25.18 -6.69
C LEU A 464 2.80 25.50 -7.83
N GLU A 465 3.04 24.98 -9.06
CA GLU A 465 2.22 25.25 -10.23
C GLU A 465 0.77 24.74 -10.09
N LEU A 466 0.50 23.77 -9.20
CA LEU A 466 -0.88 23.37 -8.87
C LEU A 466 -1.70 24.54 -8.30
N GLY A 467 -1.04 25.54 -7.71
CA GLY A 467 -1.70 26.69 -7.13
C GLY A 467 -2.36 26.43 -5.77
N PRO A 468 -2.94 27.48 -5.17
CA PRO A 468 -3.68 27.36 -3.91
C PRO A 468 -5.03 26.68 -4.09
N ASP A 469 -5.50 25.97 -3.05
CA ASP A 469 -6.86 25.45 -2.90
C ASP A 469 -7.23 25.38 -1.41
N GLU A 470 -8.47 24.95 -1.10
CA GLU A 470 -8.99 24.90 0.27
C GLU A 470 -8.44 23.76 1.12
N THR A 471 -7.64 22.86 0.56
CA THR A 471 -6.99 21.79 1.31
C THR A 471 -5.85 22.32 2.18
N GLU A 472 -5.42 21.56 3.19
CA GLU A 472 -4.24 21.89 3.98
C GLU A 472 -2.99 22.02 3.09
N GLU A 473 -2.83 21.13 2.13
CA GLU A 473 -1.75 21.17 1.14
C GLU A 473 -1.85 22.41 0.24
N GLY A 474 -3.07 22.80 -0.20
CA GLY A 474 -3.30 24.01 -0.99
C GLY A 474 -2.95 25.29 -0.25
N ARG A 475 -3.25 25.36 1.04
CA ARG A 475 -2.82 26.47 1.90
C ARG A 475 -1.30 26.54 2.09
N LEU A 476 -0.63 25.38 2.18
CA LEU A 476 0.84 25.32 2.18
C LEU A 476 1.40 25.85 0.86
N ARG A 477 0.85 25.44 -0.29
CA ARG A 477 1.27 25.95 -1.61
C ARG A 477 1.13 27.47 -1.67
N ALA A 478 -0.01 28.04 -1.24
CA ALA A 478 -0.20 29.49 -1.20
C ALA A 478 0.91 30.21 -0.44
N LYS A 479 1.26 29.71 0.75
CA LYS A 479 2.34 30.26 1.58
C LYS A 479 3.71 30.21 0.87
N TYR A 480 4.03 29.07 0.24
CA TYR A 480 5.35 28.90 -0.39
C TYR A 480 5.45 29.58 -1.75
N ILE A 481 4.35 29.75 -2.49
CA ILE A 481 4.29 30.60 -3.70
C ILE A 481 4.62 32.04 -3.32
N ASP A 482 3.98 32.60 -2.28
CA ASP A 482 4.27 33.98 -1.80
C ASP A 482 5.74 34.13 -1.41
N MET A 483 6.29 33.19 -0.63
CA MET A 483 7.71 33.22 -0.25
C MET A 483 8.64 33.10 -1.46
N ALA A 484 8.34 32.23 -2.43
CA ALA A 484 9.17 32.05 -3.62
C ALA A 484 9.15 33.31 -4.50
N VAL A 485 7.99 33.90 -4.77
CA VAL A 485 7.87 35.10 -5.60
C VAL A 485 8.59 36.29 -4.94
N LYS A 486 8.40 36.53 -3.64
CA LYS A 486 9.12 37.55 -2.89
C LYS A 486 10.63 37.30 -2.87
N GLY A 487 11.02 36.04 -2.64
CA GLY A 487 12.41 35.63 -2.65
C GLY A 487 13.09 35.86 -3.99
N LEU A 488 12.43 35.46 -5.10
CA LEU A 488 12.96 35.69 -6.43
C LEU A 488 13.07 37.17 -6.80
N ALA A 489 12.15 38.01 -6.31
CA ALA A 489 12.30 39.47 -6.46
C ALA A 489 13.58 39.96 -5.76
N ASN A 490 13.87 39.54 -4.51
CA ASN A 490 15.08 39.84 -3.80
C ASN A 490 16.33 39.30 -4.51
N ALA A 491 16.24 38.09 -5.08
CA ALA A 491 17.37 37.44 -5.77
C ALA A 491 17.88 38.19 -7.01
N VAL A 492 17.00 38.96 -7.67
CA VAL A 492 17.32 39.70 -8.89
C VAL A 492 17.38 41.21 -8.69
N ASP A 493 17.15 41.70 -7.48
CA ASP A 493 17.29 43.13 -7.14
C ASP A 493 18.76 43.47 -6.80
N PRO A 494 19.48 44.23 -7.65
CA PRO A 494 20.88 44.58 -7.34
C PRO A 494 21.09 45.35 -6.03
N SER A 495 20.03 45.95 -5.47
CA SER A 495 20.10 46.69 -4.19
C SER A 495 19.77 45.78 -2.97
N ALA A 496 19.29 44.56 -3.21
CA ALA A 496 18.91 43.65 -2.14
C ALA A 496 20.15 42.97 -1.50
N PRO A 497 20.17 42.73 -0.18
CA PRO A 497 21.22 41.94 0.47
C PRO A 497 21.41 40.56 -0.13
N ASP A 498 20.32 39.93 -0.54
CA ASP A 498 20.32 38.56 -1.13
C ASP A 498 20.39 38.57 -2.65
N TYR A 499 20.76 39.67 -3.32
CA TYR A 499 21.02 39.67 -4.77
C TYR A 499 22.01 38.58 -5.17
N LEU A 500 21.67 37.70 -6.13
CA LEU A 500 22.42 36.50 -6.43
C LEU A 500 23.43 36.71 -7.58
N ALA A 501 24.40 35.81 -7.70
CA ALA A 501 25.56 35.96 -8.59
C ALA A 501 25.33 35.25 -9.95
N PHE A 502 24.49 35.78 -10.84
CA PHE A 502 24.17 35.18 -12.15
C PHE A 502 25.27 35.23 -13.19
N ALA A 503 26.19 36.18 -13.13
CA ALA A 503 27.23 36.40 -14.16
C ALA A 503 28.67 36.10 -13.66
N ARG A 504 28.81 35.36 -12.56
CA ARG A 504 30.13 34.90 -12.11
C ARG A 504 30.61 33.76 -12.98
N PRO A 505 31.91 33.65 -13.29
CA PRO A 505 32.42 32.60 -14.17
C PRO A 505 32.02 31.17 -13.76
N TYR A 506 31.80 30.33 -14.77
CA TYR A 506 31.50 28.90 -14.70
C TYR A 506 30.19 28.56 -13.96
N GLN A 507 30.20 28.32 -12.64
CA GLN A 507 29.09 27.71 -11.91
C GLN A 507 27.75 28.45 -12.04
N SER A 508 27.76 29.79 -12.15
CA SER A 508 26.52 30.55 -12.29
C SER A 508 25.68 30.18 -13.52
N LEU A 509 26.30 29.68 -14.60
CA LEU A 509 25.56 29.17 -15.75
C LEU A 509 24.69 27.96 -15.36
N VAL A 510 25.26 27.04 -14.58
CA VAL A 510 24.57 25.84 -14.11
C VAL A 510 23.35 26.21 -13.26
N ASP A 511 23.57 27.08 -12.30
CA ASP A 511 22.54 27.37 -11.28
C ASP A 511 21.45 28.32 -11.82
N ALA A 512 21.80 29.24 -12.71
CA ALA A 512 20.84 30.04 -13.47
C ALA A 512 19.99 29.18 -14.40
N ALA A 513 20.56 28.10 -15.00
CA ALA A 513 19.81 27.17 -15.83
C ALA A 513 18.78 26.39 -15.04
N PHE A 514 19.10 25.87 -13.85
CA PHE A 514 18.13 25.23 -12.99
C PHE A 514 17.00 26.18 -12.55
N LEU A 515 17.35 27.45 -12.24
CA LEU A 515 16.31 28.44 -11.96
C LEU A 515 15.40 28.67 -13.16
N ALA A 516 15.98 28.82 -14.35
CA ALA A 516 15.25 29.00 -15.61
C ALA A 516 14.33 27.80 -15.89
N GLU A 517 14.81 26.57 -15.70
CA GLU A 517 14.01 25.34 -15.82
C GLU A 517 12.85 25.31 -14.83
N GLY A 518 13.08 25.74 -13.57
CA GLY A 518 12.04 25.89 -12.58
C GLY A 518 10.95 26.89 -12.97
N LEU A 519 11.33 28.01 -13.58
CA LEU A 519 10.36 29.00 -14.10
C LEU A 519 9.55 28.40 -15.26
N LEU A 520 10.17 27.63 -16.17
CA LEU A 520 9.47 26.92 -17.25
C LEU A 520 8.44 25.90 -16.70
N ARG A 521 8.73 25.29 -15.55
CA ARG A 521 7.86 24.32 -14.87
C ARG A 521 6.72 24.95 -14.07
N ALA A 522 6.81 26.26 -13.72
CA ALA A 522 5.78 26.98 -12.98
C ALA A 522 5.42 28.33 -13.63
N PRO A 523 4.92 28.33 -14.87
CA PRO A 523 4.65 29.55 -15.63
C PRO A 523 3.57 30.44 -15.05
N ARG A 524 2.58 29.88 -14.36
CA ARG A 524 1.48 30.65 -13.76
C ARG A 524 1.80 31.12 -12.36
N GLN A 525 2.29 30.20 -11.52
CA GLN A 525 2.41 30.44 -10.08
C GLN A 525 3.74 31.14 -9.69
N LEU A 526 4.79 30.98 -10.46
CA LEU A 526 6.03 31.71 -10.24
C LEU A 526 6.14 32.87 -11.21
N TRP A 527 6.30 32.61 -12.50
CA TRP A 527 6.46 33.70 -13.48
C TRP A 527 5.25 34.62 -13.54
N GLY A 528 4.04 34.07 -13.58
CA GLY A 528 2.79 34.82 -13.68
C GLY A 528 2.53 35.75 -12.48
N ASN A 529 3.01 35.39 -11.29
CA ASN A 529 2.82 36.19 -10.07
C ASN A 529 3.96 37.20 -9.79
N MET A 530 5.04 37.19 -10.58
CA MET A 530 6.06 38.24 -10.49
C MET A 530 5.53 39.57 -11.04
N ASP A 531 5.90 40.67 -10.44
CA ASP A 531 5.67 42.01 -11.01
C ASP A 531 6.56 42.28 -12.25
N ALA A 532 6.22 43.30 -13.03
CA ALA A 532 6.90 43.62 -14.28
C ALA A 532 8.41 43.93 -14.07
N VAL A 533 8.77 44.58 -12.96
CA VAL A 533 10.17 44.93 -12.65
C VAL A 533 10.97 43.68 -12.36
N THR A 534 10.40 42.76 -11.57
CA THR A 534 11.03 41.49 -11.23
C THR A 534 11.24 40.63 -12.48
N ARG A 535 10.22 40.56 -13.36
CA ARG A 535 10.35 39.82 -14.64
C ARG A 535 11.46 40.36 -15.53
N GLU A 536 11.54 41.68 -15.71
CA GLU A 536 12.59 42.30 -16.53
C GLU A 536 13.98 42.10 -15.93
N ARG A 537 14.11 42.24 -14.60
CA ARG A 537 15.37 41.94 -13.91
C ARG A 537 15.77 40.46 -14.09
N MET A 538 14.82 39.53 -13.97
CA MET A 538 15.09 38.11 -14.18
C MET A 538 15.59 37.83 -15.60
N LEU A 539 14.93 38.35 -16.62
CA LEU A 539 15.38 38.21 -18.03
C LEU A 539 16.75 38.83 -18.21
N THR A 540 17.02 39.97 -17.59
CA THR A 540 18.34 40.65 -17.62
C THR A 540 19.42 39.76 -17.03
N GLU A 541 19.17 39.15 -15.86
CA GLU A 541 20.15 38.27 -15.22
C GLU A 541 20.36 36.98 -16.01
N LEU A 542 19.33 36.39 -16.60
CA LEU A 542 19.46 35.26 -17.49
C LEU A 542 20.30 35.59 -18.74
N ARG A 543 20.07 36.79 -19.37
CA ARG A 543 20.90 37.26 -20.48
C ARG A 543 22.38 37.47 -20.10
N ARG A 544 22.64 37.94 -18.87
CA ARG A 544 24.02 38.13 -18.36
C ARG A 544 24.78 36.82 -18.28
N SER A 545 24.14 35.69 -18.06
CA SER A 545 24.78 34.37 -18.07
C SER A 545 25.32 33.94 -19.43
N ARG A 546 24.90 34.60 -20.54
CA ARG A 546 25.44 34.39 -21.89
C ARG A 546 26.94 34.69 -21.98
N SER A 547 27.48 35.52 -21.07
CA SER A 547 28.93 35.78 -21.01
C SER A 547 29.76 34.55 -20.63
N ILE A 548 29.10 33.50 -20.07
CA ILE A 548 29.77 32.28 -19.67
C ILE A 548 29.69 31.26 -20.81
N LYS A 549 30.88 30.88 -21.34
CA LYS A 549 31.01 29.85 -22.36
C LYS A 549 30.81 28.46 -21.71
N PRO A 550 29.84 27.63 -22.16
CA PRO A 550 29.67 26.28 -21.67
C PRO A 550 30.82 25.36 -22.07
N PHE A 551 31.11 24.34 -21.29
CA PHE A 551 32.00 23.26 -21.66
C PHE A 551 31.31 22.31 -22.66
N GLU A 552 32.11 21.58 -23.47
CA GLU A 552 31.63 20.58 -24.45
C GLU A 552 31.19 19.26 -23.73
N ASN A 553 30.18 19.36 -22.86
CA ASN A 553 29.58 18.27 -22.11
C ASN A 553 28.12 18.64 -21.74
N ASN A 554 27.57 18.12 -20.65
CA ASN A 554 26.20 18.46 -20.18
C ASN A 554 25.97 19.97 -20.04
N TRP A 555 27.00 20.77 -19.91
CA TRP A 555 26.91 22.24 -19.78
C TRP A 555 26.27 22.91 -21.01
N LEU A 556 26.32 22.28 -22.16
CA LEU A 556 25.63 22.79 -23.36
C LEU A 556 24.10 22.86 -23.11
N LEU A 557 23.54 21.94 -22.35
CA LEU A 557 22.11 21.94 -21.99
C LEU A 557 21.76 23.06 -21.03
N PHE A 558 22.66 23.44 -20.11
CA PHE A 558 22.44 24.63 -19.25
C PHE A 558 22.29 25.89 -20.11
N ALA A 559 23.15 26.05 -21.12
CA ALA A 559 23.00 27.14 -22.06
C ALA A 559 21.68 27.07 -22.84
N SER A 560 21.30 25.87 -23.33
CA SER A 560 20.04 25.66 -24.06
C SER A 560 18.79 25.96 -23.20
N VAL A 561 18.77 25.59 -21.91
CA VAL A 561 17.62 25.85 -21.00
C VAL A 561 17.46 27.35 -20.77
N ILE A 562 18.54 28.09 -20.59
CA ILE A 562 18.46 29.55 -20.42
C ILE A 562 17.87 30.21 -21.67
N GLU A 563 18.33 29.80 -22.87
CA GLU A 563 17.78 30.34 -24.11
C GLU A 563 16.31 29.92 -24.32
N ALA A 564 15.93 28.72 -23.89
CA ALA A 564 14.53 28.28 -23.90
C ALA A 564 13.66 29.17 -23.00
N ALA A 565 14.13 29.54 -21.81
CA ALA A 565 13.41 30.44 -20.92
C ALA A 565 13.34 31.88 -21.46
N LEU A 566 14.42 32.37 -22.09
CA LEU A 566 14.42 33.66 -22.74
C LEU A 566 13.46 33.71 -23.93
N LEU A 567 13.36 32.63 -24.71
CA LEU A 567 12.40 32.49 -25.79
C LEU A 567 10.96 32.49 -25.26
N GLU A 568 10.70 31.70 -24.21
CA GLU A 568 9.37 31.55 -23.66
C GLU A 568 8.84 32.85 -23.04
N TYR A 569 9.68 33.58 -22.31
CA TYR A 569 9.28 34.73 -21.50
C TYR A 569 9.73 36.08 -22.03
N GLY A 570 10.82 36.13 -22.78
CA GLY A 570 11.36 37.36 -23.36
C GLY A 570 11.05 37.53 -24.82
N GLY A 571 10.52 36.50 -25.48
CA GLY A 571 10.20 36.48 -26.91
C GLY A 571 11.44 36.49 -27.84
N GLU A 572 12.64 36.26 -27.29
CA GLU A 572 13.90 36.22 -28.04
C GLU A 572 14.82 35.10 -27.51
N CYS A 573 15.68 34.57 -28.37
CA CYS A 573 16.75 33.67 -27.95
C CYS A 573 17.94 33.77 -28.91
N ASP A 574 19.11 33.34 -28.44
CA ASP A 574 20.21 32.93 -29.32
C ASP A 574 19.93 31.49 -29.80
N GLU A 575 19.35 31.37 -31.00
CA GLU A 575 18.95 30.09 -31.57
C GLU A 575 20.12 29.12 -31.73
N ALA A 576 21.31 29.63 -32.09
CA ALA A 576 22.50 28.79 -32.19
C ALA A 576 22.90 28.21 -30.81
N ARG A 577 22.84 29.03 -29.75
CA ARG A 577 23.13 28.60 -28.40
C ARG A 577 22.05 27.64 -27.85
N LEU A 578 20.78 27.85 -28.23
CA LEU A 578 19.66 26.97 -27.89
C LEU A 578 19.84 25.58 -28.49
N THR A 579 20.16 25.51 -29.77
CA THR A 579 20.12 24.25 -30.55
C THR A 579 21.43 23.47 -30.53
N TYR A 580 22.58 24.11 -30.29
CA TYR A 580 23.89 23.47 -30.37
C TYR A 580 24.01 22.24 -29.45
N GLY A 581 23.62 22.39 -28.19
CA GLY A 581 23.60 21.28 -27.22
C GLY A 581 22.67 20.15 -27.66
N VAL A 582 21.47 20.50 -28.11
CA VAL A 582 20.48 19.51 -28.60
C VAL A 582 21.04 18.68 -29.75
N GLU A 583 21.69 19.33 -30.74
CA GLU A 583 22.30 18.66 -31.87
C GLU A 583 23.46 17.72 -31.48
N LYS A 584 24.26 18.11 -30.48
CA LYS A 584 25.33 17.25 -29.95
C LYS A 584 24.76 15.97 -29.31
N PHE A 585 23.78 16.10 -28.45
CA PHE A 585 23.13 14.95 -27.80
C PHE A 585 22.33 14.08 -28.77
N ARG A 586 21.66 14.70 -29.75
CA ARG A 586 20.92 13.99 -30.81
C ARG A 586 21.83 13.13 -31.66
N ASN A 587 22.94 13.70 -32.15
CA ASN A 587 23.69 13.14 -33.27
C ASN A 587 25.04 12.51 -32.90
N GLN A 588 25.65 12.90 -31.77
CA GLN A 588 27.03 12.50 -31.44
C GLN A 588 27.19 11.77 -30.12
N TRP A 589 26.41 12.11 -29.08
CA TRP A 589 26.66 11.67 -27.71
C TRP A 589 25.69 10.60 -27.23
N TYR A 590 24.74 10.15 -28.03
CA TYR A 590 23.89 9.02 -27.68
C TYR A 590 24.70 7.72 -27.67
N LYS A 591 24.54 6.94 -26.57
CA LYS A 591 25.30 5.69 -26.34
C LYS A 591 24.44 4.44 -26.45
N GLY A 592 23.15 4.57 -26.70
CA GLY A 592 22.18 3.47 -26.71
C GLY A 592 21.40 3.38 -25.42
N ASP A 593 20.31 2.66 -25.45
CA ASP A 593 19.49 2.27 -24.32
C ASP A 593 19.03 3.43 -23.40
N GLY A 594 18.70 4.59 -23.98
CA GLY A 594 18.30 5.78 -23.25
C GLY A 594 19.44 6.57 -22.59
N LEU A 595 20.69 6.17 -22.78
CA LEU A 595 21.87 6.77 -22.17
C LEU A 595 22.66 7.65 -23.14
N TYR A 596 23.24 8.69 -22.58
CA TYR A 596 24.11 9.64 -23.28
C TYR A 596 25.50 9.69 -22.64
N GLY A 597 26.50 10.02 -23.41
CA GLY A 597 27.79 10.48 -22.91
C GLY A 597 27.67 11.88 -22.31
N ASP A 598 28.46 12.18 -21.33
CA ASP A 598 28.67 13.53 -20.83
C ASP A 598 29.80 14.19 -21.66
N GLY A 599 29.42 14.67 -22.82
CA GLY A 599 30.34 14.93 -23.93
C GLY A 599 30.58 13.64 -24.73
N PRO A 600 31.77 13.49 -25.36
CA PRO A 600 32.07 12.30 -26.18
C PRO A 600 32.19 11.01 -25.37
N SER A 601 32.47 11.06 -24.07
CA SER A 601 32.72 9.92 -23.22
C SER A 601 31.50 9.57 -22.36
N TYR A 602 31.27 8.27 -22.17
CA TYR A 602 30.30 7.78 -21.15
C TYR A 602 30.96 7.71 -19.79
N HIS A 603 30.20 8.11 -18.77
CA HIS A 603 30.58 7.97 -17.37
C HIS A 603 29.49 7.19 -16.62
N GLN A 604 29.90 6.25 -15.79
CA GLN A 604 28.99 5.50 -14.91
C GLN A 604 28.65 6.37 -13.70
N ASP A 605 27.71 7.28 -13.88
CA ASP A 605 27.18 8.18 -12.86
C ASP A 605 25.70 8.48 -13.13
N TYR A 606 25.07 9.34 -12.32
CA TYR A 606 23.67 9.72 -12.49
C TYR A 606 23.45 11.00 -13.30
N TYR A 607 24.44 11.51 -14.05
CA TYR A 607 24.25 12.74 -14.85
C TYR A 607 23.23 12.59 -15.98
N ASN A 608 23.02 11.38 -16.46
CA ASN A 608 21.90 11.09 -17.38
C ASN A 608 20.53 11.37 -16.72
N SER A 609 20.44 11.26 -15.39
CA SER A 609 19.25 11.57 -14.60
C SER A 609 19.28 13.00 -14.04
N PHE A 610 20.40 13.44 -13.45
CA PHE A 610 20.45 14.77 -12.85
C PHE A 610 20.18 15.90 -13.86
N VAL A 611 20.69 15.76 -15.09
CA VAL A 611 20.73 16.84 -16.09
C VAL A 611 20.25 16.39 -17.46
N ILE A 612 20.90 15.38 -18.08
CA ILE A 612 20.90 15.20 -19.53
C ILE A 612 19.50 14.89 -20.07
N ASN A 613 18.89 13.78 -19.64
CA ASN A 613 17.56 13.42 -20.14
C ASN A 613 16.48 14.43 -19.75
N PRO A 614 16.40 14.93 -18.51
CA PRO A 614 15.38 15.90 -18.13
C PRO A 614 15.49 17.23 -18.89
N MET A 615 16.64 17.87 -18.88
CA MET A 615 16.81 19.17 -19.52
C MET A 615 16.63 19.10 -21.03
N LEU A 616 17.19 18.05 -21.69
CA LEU A 616 17.00 17.85 -23.12
C LEU A 616 15.51 17.72 -23.46
N THR A 617 14.73 17.04 -22.64
CA THR A 617 13.27 16.91 -22.82
C THR A 617 12.58 18.27 -22.66
N ASP A 618 12.87 19.02 -21.60
CA ASP A 618 12.23 20.31 -21.34
C ASP A 618 12.59 21.35 -22.41
N VAL A 619 13.86 21.40 -22.86
CA VAL A 619 14.30 22.27 -23.99
C VAL A 619 13.55 21.92 -25.27
N LEU A 620 13.47 20.64 -25.62
CA LEU A 620 12.76 20.20 -26.85
C LEU A 620 11.27 20.51 -26.81
N ARG A 621 10.63 20.46 -25.62
CA ARG A 621 9.22 20.84 -25.48
C ARG A 621 9.00 22.33 -25.74
N VAL A 622 9.90 23.19 -25.26
CA VAL A 622 9.85 24.62 -25.56
C VAL A 622 10.15 24.86 -27.05
N MET A 623 11.18 24.24 -27.61
CA MET A 623 11.48 24.32 -29.06
C MET A 623 10.28 23.91 -29.92
N LYS A 624 9.56 22.83 -29.54
CA LYS A 624 8.36 22.36 -30.26
C LYS A 624 7.23 23.40 -30.16
N LYS A 625 7.01 23.99 -28.98
CA LYS A 625 6.00 25.02 -28.77
C LYS A 625 6.21 26.24 -29.67
N HIS A 626 7.49 26.63 -29.87
CA HIS A 626 7.86 27.82 -30.64
C HIS A 626 8.29 27.52 -32.12
N GLY A 627 8.16 26.26 -32.56
CA GLY A 627 8.47 25.87 -33.93
C GLY A 627 9.96 25.94 -34.32
N ILE A 628 10.86 25.82 -33.34
CA ILE A 628 12.30 25.85 -33.55
C ILE A 628 12.78 24.58 -34.27
N LYS A 629 13.68 24.75 -35.23
CA LYS A 629 14.28 23.63 -35.98
C LYS A 629 14.97 22.63 -35.04
N GLY A 630 14.77 21.33 -35.28
CA GLY A 630 15.30 20.25 -34.43
C GLY A 630 14.31 19.73 -33.36
N ALA A 631 13.18 20.40 -33.19
CA ALA A 631 12.12 19.97 -32.24
C ALA A 631 11.44 18.65 -32.68
N ASP A 632 11.59 18.22 -33.91
CA ASP A 632 11.15 16.92 -34.43
C ASP A 632 11.78 15.73 -33.65
N PHE A 633 12.85 15.96 -32.93
CA PHE A 633 13.53 14.97 -32.11
C PHE A 633 12.77 14.64 -30.80
N LEU A 634 11.85 15.48 -30.33
CA LEU A 634 11.15 15.30 -29.05
C LEU A 634 10.55 13.90 -28.87
N PRO A 635 9.79 13.31 -29.81
CA PRO A 635 9.19 11.98 -29.57
C PRO A 635 10.25 10.89 -29.33
N LYS A 636 11.39 10.98 -30.00
CA LYS A 636 12.51 10.04 -29.81
C LYS A 636 13.19 10.26 -28.46
N GLN A 637 13.32 11.52 -28.02
CA GLN A 637 13.84 11.83 -26.70
C GLN A 637 12.91 11.34 -25.57
N GLU A 638 11.59 11.52 -25.71
CA GLU A 638 10.60 11.02 -24.76
C GLU A 638 10.66 9.47 -24.65
N GLN A 639 10.85 8.76 -25.76
CA GLN A 639 11.08 7.31 -25.75
C GLN A 639 12.38 6.93 -25.02
N ARG A 640 13.47 7.69 -25.19
CA ARG A 640 14.74 7.46 -24.49
C ARG A 640 14.62 7.72 -22.99
N LEU A 641 13.93 8.81 -22.59
CA LEU A 641 13.63 9.13 -21.20
C LEU A 641 12.81 8.01 -20.56
N SER A 642 11.75 7.52 -21.24
CA SER A 642 10.92 6.42 -20.78
C SER A 642 11.74 5.15 -20.50
N ARG A 643 12.64 4.80 -21.43
CA ARG A 643 13.55 3.65 -21.25
C ARG A 643 14.47 3.83 -20.04
N TYR A 644 15.10 4.99 -19.93
CA TYR A 644 16.01 5.25 -18.82
C TYR A 644 15.29 5.28 -17.46
N ALA A 645 14.05 5.76 -17.44
CA ALA A 645 13.19 5.70 -16.24
C ALA A 645 12.93 4.25 -15.79
N ALA A 646 12.71 3.32 -16.73
CA ALA A 646 12.58 1.89 -16.40
C ALA A 646 13.85 1.30 -15.79
N ILE A 647 15.02 1.69 -16.30
CA ILE A 647 16.31 1.26 -15.74
C ILE A 647 16.46 1.77 -14.30
N LEU A 648 16.17 3.06 -14.06
CA LEU A 648 16.27 3.67 -12.73
C LEU A 648 15.33 3.00 -11.71
N GLU A 649 14.11 2.67 -12.11
CA GLU A 649 13.16 1.97 -11.24
C GLU A 649 13.71 0.60 -10.81
N ARG A 650 14.29 -0.17 -11.71
CA ARG A 650 14.89 -1.47 -11.44
C ARG A 650 16.13 -1.41 -10.53
N MET A 651 16.82 -0.27 -10.48
CA MET A 651 17.99 -0.08 -9.62
C MET A 651 17.64 0.11 -8.15
N ILE A 652 16.36 0.31 -7.79
CA ILE A 652 15.94 0.52 -6.41
C ILE A 652 15.80 -0.84 -5.70
N SER A 653 16.60 -1.04 -4.64
CA SER A 653 16.56 -2.26 -3.83
C SER A 653 15.26 -2.36 -3.00
N PRO A 654 14.94 -3.55 -2.42
CA PRO A 654 13.78 -3.72 -1.55
C PRO A 654 13.70 -2.71 -0.40
N GLU A 655 14.85 -2.30 0.13
CA GLU A 655 14.95 -1.36 1.26
C GLU A 655 15.02 0.11 0.83
N GLY A 656 14.81 0.41 -0.46
CA GLY A 656 14.92 1.77 -0.98
C GLY A 656 16.38 2.28 -1.10
N ALA A 657 17.37 1.38 -1.17
CA ALA A 657 18.73 1.74 -1.51
C ALA A 657 18.95 1.67 -3.03
N TYR A 658 20.00 2.32 -3.53
CA TYR A 658 20.42 2.27 -4.92
C TYR A 658 21.95 2.33 -5.00
N PRO A 659 22.56 1.93 -6.13
CA PRO A 659 24.01 1.92 -6.28
C PRO A 659 24.66 3.28 -5.98
N CYS A 660 25.59 3.28 -5.02
CA CYS A 660 26.36 4.46 -4.65
C CYS A 660 27.58 4.59 -5.56
N VAL A 661 27.37 4.97 -6.82
CA VAL A 661 28.40 5.07 -7.84
C VAL A 661 28.40 6.42 -8.52
N GLY A 662 29.58 6.83 -9.00
CA GLY A 662 29.77 8.04 -9.77
C GLY A 662 29.90 9.30 -8.91
N ARG A 663 30.16 10.40 -9.59
CA ARG A 663 30.32 11.73 -9.00
C ARG A 663 28.97 12.33 -8.59
N SER A 664 29.02 13.31 -7.70
CA SER A 664 27.85 14.07 -7.23
C SER A 664 26.78 13.21 -6.54
N ILE A 665 27.19 12.09 -5.96
CA ILE A 665 26.25 11.14 -5.35
C ILE A 665 25.55 11.74 -4.11
N THR A 666 26.12 12.79 -3.52
CA THR A 666 25.52 13.50 -2.40
C THR A 666 24.22 14.26 -2.76
N TYR A 667 23.89 14.39 -4.05
CA TYR A 667 22.57 14.92 -4.48
C TYR A 667 21.40 13.99 -4.13
N ARG A 668 21.67 12.91 -3.38
CA ARG A 668 20.68 12.01 -2.81
C ARG A 668 19.67 11.50 -3.84
N PHE A 669 18.39 11.47 -3.49
CA PHE A 669 17.32 11.00 -4.37
C PHE A 669 17.07 11.89 -5.60
N GLY A 670 17.80 12.99 -5.77
CA GLY A 670 17.94 13.68 -7.06
C GLY A 670 18.47 12.76 -8.18
N ALA A 671 19.17 11.67 -7.83
CA ALA A 671 19.55 10.60 -8.74
C ALA A 671 18.36 10.03 -9.54
N PHE A 672 17.14 10.22 -9.08
CA PHE A 672 15.91 9.77 -9.75
C PHE A 672 15.14 10.89 -10.45
N HIS A 673 15.78 12.02 -10.76
CA HIS A 673 15.16 13.15 -11.49
C HIS A 673 14.49 12.68 -12.79
N ALA A 674 15.18 11.89 -13.63
CA ALA A 674 14.63 11.40 -14.88
C ALA A 674 13.39 10.49 -14.67
N LEU A 675 13.40 9.64 -13.64
CA LEU A 675 12.25 8.80 -13.27
C LEU A 675 11.07 9.65 -12.77
N ALA A 676 11.37 10.65 -11.94
CA ALA A 676 10.39 11.61 -11.43
C ALA A 676 9.76 12.46 -12.53
N GLN A 677 10.59 12.94 -13.50
CA GLN A 677 10.09 13.69 -14.65
C GLN A 677 9.26 12.82 -15.60
N ALA A 678 9.70 11.58 -15.87
CA ALA A 678 8.91 10.65 -16.69
C ALA A 678 7.54 10.37 -16.04
N SER A 679 7.46 10.28 -14.71
CA SER A 679 6.20 10.17 -13.99
C SER A 679 5.33 11.42 -14.13
N LEU A 680 5.89 12.60 -13.91
CA LEU A 680 5.20 13.89 -14.04
C LEU A 680 4.63 14.11 -15.44
N LEU A 681 5.34 13.68 -16.47
CA LEU A 681 4.98 13.85 -17.87
C LEU A 681 4.15 12.68 -18.44
N HIS A 682 3.78 11.68 -17.63
CA HIS A 682 3.10 10.45 -18.06
C HIS A 682 3.83 9.68 -19.17
N LEU A 683 5.16 9.63 -19.08
CA LEU A 683 6.05 8.98 -20.04
C LEU A 683 6.62 7.65 -19.51
N LEU A 684 6.04 7.08 -18.46
CA LEU A 684 6.45 5.76 -17.97
C LEU A 684 6.14 4.68 -19.01
N PRO A 685 6.98 3.64 -19.17
CA PRO A 685 6.68 2.55 -20.08
C PRO A 685 5.50 1.71 -19.57
N GLY A 686 4.77 1.06 -20.48
CA GLY A 686 3.51 0.39 -20.16
C GLY A 686 3.61 -0.78 -19.16
N ASN A 687 4.81 -1.28 -18.88
CA ASN A 687 5.08 -2.32 -17.88
C ASN A 687 5.50 -1.79 -16.51
N VAL A 688 5.55 -0.46 -16.31
CA VAL A 688 5.87 0.22 -15.05
C VAL A 688 4.71 1.13 -14.67
N SER A 689 3.95 0.76 -13.63
CA SER A 689 2.80 1.57 -13.21
C SER A 689 3.23 2.81 -12.42
N PRO A 690 2.43 3.89 -12.47
CA PRO A 690 2.69 5.10 -11.68
C PRO A 690 2.81 4.84 -10.18
N ALA A 691 1.93 3.99 -9.62
CA ALA A 691 1.97 3.60 -8.21
C ALA A 691 3.24 2.82 -7.83
N GLN A 692 3.74 1.99 -8.74
CA GLN A 692 5.00 1.25 -8.57
C GLN A 692 6.17 2.22 -8.38
N VAL A 693 6.24 3.25 -9.23
CA VAL A 693 7.27 4.30 -9.12
C VAL A 693 7.10 5.12 -7.84
N ARG A 694 5.87 5.48 -7.47
CA ARG A 694 5.59 6.17 -6.20
C ARG A 694 6.15 5.38 -5.02
N CYS A 695 5.83 4.09 -4.92
CA CYS A 695 6.26 3.25 -3.80
C CYS A 695 7.78 3.11 -3.76
N ALA A 696 8.43 2.92 -4.92
CA ALA A 696 9.88 2.84 -5.04
C ALA A 696 10.56 4.13 -4.58
N LEU A 697 10.14 5.28 -5.12
CA LEU A 697 10.70 6.59 -4.74
C LEU A 697 10.40 6.94 -3.28
N THR A 698 9.23 6.60 -2.75
CA THR A 698 8.91 6.79 -1.32
C THR A 698 9.87 6.01 -0.44
N ALA A 699 10.22 4.77 -0.81
CA ALA A 699 11.20 3.98 -0.08
C ALA A 699 12.59 4.65 -0.07
N VAL A 700 13.05 5.18 -1.21
CA VAL A 700 14.32 5.92 -1.32
C VAL A 700 14.29 7.18 -0.48
N ILE A 701 13.27 8.02 -0.61
CA ILE A 701 13.13 9.29 0.11
C ILE A 701 13.13 9.02 1.63
N ARG A 702 12.30 8.08 2.10
CA ARG A 702 12.25 7.71 3.53
C ARG A 702 13.62 7.27 4.03
N ARG A 703 14.31 6.38 3.30
CA ARG A 703 15.61 5.85 3.70
C ARG A 703 16.65 6.97 3.85
N GLN A 704 16.79 7.84 2.86
CA GLN A 704 17.80 8.88 2.88
C GLN A 704 17.47 10.03 3.84
N MET A 705 16.21 10.46 3.87
CA MET A 705 15.82 11.62 4.67
C MET A 705 15.63 11.31 6.15
N SER A 706 15.46 10.04 6.53
CA SER A 706 15.46 9.60 7.94
C SER A 706 16.86 9.33 8.50
N ALA A 707 17.91 9.37 7.67
CA ALA A 707 19.26 9.14 8.13
C ALA A 707 19.69 10.22 9.15
N PRO A 708 20.37 9.84 10.25
CA PRO A 708 20.84 10.82 11.24
C PRO A 708 21.70 11.91 10.60
N TRP A 709 21.53 13.14 11.03
CA TRP A 709 22.31 14.29 10.57
C TRP A 709 22.09 14.68 9.09
N THR A 710 21.01 14.23 8.45
CA THR A 710 20.61 14.73 7.12
C THR A 710 20.31 16.22 7.15
N TYR A 711 19.82 16.69 8.27
CA TYR A 711 19.62 18.12 8.56
C TYR A 711 20.43 18.50 9.79
N ASP A 712 20.93 19.75 9.80
CA ASP A 712 21.54 20.34 10.99
C ASP A 712 20.49 20.79 12.03
N ALA A 713 20.94 21.41 13.12
CA ALA A 713 20.05 21.86 14.20
C ALA A 713 19.07 22.97 13.78
N ASP A 714 19.40 23.74 12.74
CA ASP A 714 18.61 24.85 12.22
C ASP A 714 17.74 24.42 11.00
N GLY A 715 17.79 23.13 10.62
CA GLY A 715 16.98 22.53 9.56
C GLY A 715 17.58 22.62 8.15
N TRP A 716 18.85 23.04 8.00
CA TRP A 716 19.53 23.05 6.70
C TRP A 716 20.03 21.67 6.32
N LEU A 717 20.02 21.38 5.01
CA LEU A 717 20.60 20.15 4.48
C LEU A 717 22.11 20.11 4.71
N THR A 718 22.60 18.98 5.19
CA THR A 718 24.03 18.70 5.30
C THR A 718 24.56 18.05 4.04
N VAL A 719 25.86 18.17 3.76
CA VAL A 719 26.52 17.52 2.63
C VAL A 719 26.67 16.02 2.92
N GLY A 720 26.06 15.18 2.05
CA GLY A 720 26.19 13.73 2.18
C GLY A 720 25.10 12.94 1.43
N TYR A 721 25.34 11.67 1.25
CA TYR A 721 24.44 10.71 0.57
C TYR A 721 23.28 10.23 1.48
N ALA A 722 23.61 9.82 2.71
CA ALA A 722 22.63 9.42 3.73
C ALA A 722 23.12 9.92 5.10
N GLY A 723 22.67 11.10 5.51
CA GLY A 723 23.21 11.85 6.65
C GLY A 723 24.37 12.78 6.24
N ALA A 724 25.20 13.21 7.20
CA ALA A 724 26.36 14.05 6.97
C ALA A 724 27.59 13.22 6.61
N GLN A 725 27.98 13.21 5.33
CA GLN A 725 29.07 12.36 4.78
C GLN A 725 29.94 13.17 3.83
N ARG A 726 30.63 14.18 4.37
CA ARG A 726 31.42 15.12 3.58
C ARG A 726 32.51 14.46 2.73
N GLY A 727 33.06 13.35 3.16
CA GLY A 727 34.07 12.59 2.42
C GLY A 727 33.56 11.95 1.11
N MET A 728 32.25 11.93 0.88
CA MET A 728 31.63 11.46 -0.38
C MET A 728 31.41 12.58 -1.40
N ALA A 729 31.72 13.82 -1.03
CA ALA A 729 31.51 14.99 -1.87
C ALA A 729 32.80 15.39 -2.54
N GLU A 730 32.74 15.67 -3.85
CA GLU A 730 33.84 16.28 -4.60
C GLU A 730 34.03 17.74 -4.14
N GLU A 731 35.20 18.32 -4.51
CA GLU A 731 35.58 19.69 -4.14
C GLU A 731 34.60 20.77 -4.61
N TYR A 732 33.84 20.52 -5.67
CA TYR A 732 32.85 21.47 -6.18
C TYR A 732 31.51 21.42 -5.43
N ILE A 733 31.27 20.42 -4.60
CA ILE A 733 30.05 20.28 -3.80
C ILE A 733 30.09 21.20 -2.59
N ASN A 734 28.96 21.85 -2.35
CA ASN A 734 28.74 22.71 -1.18
C ASN A 734 27.30 22.58 -0.66
N THR A 735 26.94 23.30 0.38
CA THR A 735 25.58 23.26 0.97
C THR A 735 24.48 23.50 -0.07
N GLY A 736 24.68 24.45 -0.99
CA GLY A 736 23.72 24.75 -2.06
C GLY A 736 23.49 23.59 -3.03
N SER A 737 24.51 22.77 -3.21
CA SER A 737 24.47 21.61 -4.12
C SER A 737 23.43 20.57 -3.72
N GLU A 738 23.19 20.38 -2.43
CA GLU A 738 22.32 19.35 -1.87
C GLU A 738 20.84 19.54 -2.21
N TYR A 739 20.42 20.77 -2.57
CA TYR A 739 19.03 21.07 -2.94
C TYR A 739 18.59 20.44 -4.27
N LEU A 740 19.52 19.86 -5.04
CA LEU A 740 19.18 19.04 -6.20
C LEU A 740 18.37 17.78 -5.80
N CYS A 741 18.47 17.32 -4.56
CA CYS A 741 17.62 16.21 -4.11
C CYS A 741 16.13 16.47 -4.36
N SER A 742 15.67 17.72 -4.31
CA SER A 742 14.27 18.10 -4.56
C SER A 742 13.74 17.68 -5.93
N PHE A 743 14.61 17.36 -6.89
CA PHE A 743 14.20 16.93 -8.23
C PHE A 743 13.47 15.56 -8.23
N GLY A 744 13.73 14.72 -7.24
CA GLY A 744 12.95 13.49 -7.07
C GLY A 744 11.50 13.74 -6.63
N LEU A 745 11.15 14.98 -6.24
CA LEU A 745 9.80 15.36 -5.79
C LEU A 745 8.89 15.89 -6.91
N LEU A 746 9.35 15.94 -8.18
CA LEU A 746 8.56 16.46 -9.30
C LEU A 746 7.12 15.89 -9.38
N PRO A 747 6.86 14.59 -9.08
CA PRO A 747 5.51 14.04 -9.09
C PRO A 747 4.53 14.69 -8.11
N LEU A 748 4.98 15.49 -7.14
CA LEU A 748 4.07 16.32 -6.34
C LEU A 748 3.27 17.32 -7.20
N GLY A 749 3.74 17.64 -8.41
CA GLY A 749 2.99 18.42 -9.39
C GLY A 749 1.79 17.71 -10.03
N LEU A 750 1.63 16.41 -9.80
CA LEU A 750 0.42 15.67 -10.19
C LEU A 750 -0.70 15.90 -9.16
N PRO A 751 -1.97 16.06 -9.59
CA PRO A 751 -3.10 16.18 -8.67
C PRO A 751 -3.27 14.91 -7.83
N ALA A 752 -3.90 15.01 -6.66
CA ALA A 752 -4.13 13.87 -5.77
C ALA A 752 -4.98 12.74 -6.40
N SER A 753 -5.76 13.06 -7.43
CA SER A 753 -6.56 12.12 -8.21
C SER A 753 -5.78 11.37 -9.29
N ASP A 754 -4.55 11.79 -9.58
CA ASP A 754 -3.70 11.12 -10.58
C ASP A 754 -3.39 9.66 -10.18
N PRO A 755 -3.30 8.71 -11.12
CA PRO A 755 -2.91 7.33 -10.85
C PRO A 755 -1.65 7.17 -9.98
N PHE A 756 -0.69 8.08 -10.12
CA PHE A 756 0.51 8.11 -9.27
C PHE A 756 0.15 8.16 -7.77
N TRP A 757 -0.88 8.92 -7.37
CA TRP A 757 -1.30 9.11 -5.99
C TRP A 757 -2.57 8.33 -5.61
N SER A 758 -3.45 8.01 -6.55
CA SER A 758 -4.75 7.39 -6.26
C SER A 758 -4.72 5.86 -6.30
N GLU A 759 -3.77 5.26 -7.04
CA GLU A 759 -3.63 3.82 -7.09
C GLU A 759 -3.04 3.24 -5.79
N PRO A 760 -3.31 1.96 -5.48
CA PRO A 760 -2.86 1.30 -4.26
C PRO A 760 -1.34 1.17 -4.18
N TYR A 761 -0.84 0.74 -3.00
CA TYR A 761 0.54 0.30 -2.86
C TYR A 761 0.85 -0.77 -3.91
N THR A 762 1.92 -0.56 -4.63
CA THR A 762 2.38 -1.47 -5.68
C THR A 762 3.88 -1.70 -5.54
N GLU A 763 4.25 -2.96 -5.39
CA GLU A 763 5.65 -3.34 -5.29
C GLU A 763 6.39 -3.03 -6.59
N TRP A 764 7.60 -2.47 -6.48
CA TRP A 764 8.45 -2.17 -7.63
C TRP A 764 9.26 -3.39 -8.07
N THR A 765 9.86 -3.31 -9.24
CA THR A 765 10.53 -4.45 -9.89
C THR A 765 11.62 -5.06 -9.01
N GLY A 766 12.48 -4.24 -8.40
CA GLY A 766 13.54 -4.72 -7.52
C GLY A 766 12.97 -5.46 -6.30
N LEU A 767 11.91 -4.93 -5.66
CA LEU A 767 11.26 -5.59 -4.52
C LEU A 767 10.63 -6.92 -4.92
N LYS A 768 9.90 -6.98 -6.05
CA LYS A 768 9.30 -8.22 -6.55
C LYS A 768 10.35 -9.29 -6.83
N ALA A 769 11.42 -8.93 -7.55
CA ALA A 769 12.48 -9.85 -7.93
C ALA A 769 13.17 -10.47 -6.70
N TRP A 770 13.50 -9.68 -5.69
CA TRP A 770 14.10 -10.15 -4.45
C TRP A 770 13.14 -10.98 -3.57
N LYS A 771 11.84 -10.84 -3.76
CA LYS A 771 10.81 -11.71 -3.15
C LYS A 771 10.59 -13.01 -3.93
N GLY A 772 11.28 -13.23 -5.04
CA GLY A 772 11.07 -14.40 -5.90
C GLY A 772 9.78 -14.35 -6.71
N ILE A 773 9.16 -13.17 -6.86
CA ILE A 773 7.99 -12.95 -7.71
C ILE A 773 8.51 -12.78 -9.16
N ASP A 774 7.90 -13.52 -10.08
CA ASP A 774 8.25 -13.42 -11.50
C ASP A 774 7.96 -12.02 -12.06
N VAL A 775 8.94 -11.48 -12.77
CA VAL A 775 8.85 -10.16 -13.42
C VAL A 775 9.33 -10.28 -14.87
N PRO A 776 8.77 -9.48 -15.80
CA PRO A 776 9.20 -9.52 -17.19
C PRO A 776 10.70 -9.24 -17.33
N ALA A 777 11.33 -9.96 -18.27
CA ALA A 777 12.72 -9.71 -18.63
C ALA A 777 12.91 -8.25 -19.09
N ASP A 778 14.09 -7.70 -18.80
CA ASP A 778 14.45 -6.38 -19.26
C ASP A 778 14.99 -6.44 -20.70
N HIS A 779 14.63 -5.46 -21.52
CA HIS A 779 15.05 -5.39 -22.91
C HIS A 779 15.56 -3.98 -23.23
N ALA A 780 16.68 -3.92 -23.94
CA ALA A 780 17.21 -2.67 -24.48
C ALA A 780 16.27 -2.03 -25.52
N LEU A 781 16.41 -0.71 -25.72
CA LEU A 781 15.60 0.09 -26.63
C LEU A 781 16.05 -0.13 -28.08
#